data_799153a4e35ae87f10b93017cad6f922
#
_entry.id   799153a4e35ae87f10b93017cad6f922
#
_cell.length_a   1.000
_cell.length_b   1.000
_cell.length_c   1.000
_cell.angle_alpha   90.00
_cell.angle_beta   90.00
_cell.angle_gamma   90.00
#
_symmetry.space_group_name_H-M   'P 1'
#
loop_
_entity.id
_entity.type
_entity.pdbx_description
1 polymer ?
#
loop_
_entity_poly.entity_id
_entity_poly.type
_entity_poly.pdbx_seq_one_letter_code
_entity_poly.pdbx_strand_id
1 'polypeptide(L)'
;MNGLTRILTAAAAVLAATLTAEANVTAEANVAAEATVMTKATAKAEATTKAETTVTTETNVKAETTAKAEEKPAAPLSSRTGNVRIARIEDRIKGYGGETFTIERPEPRKMETVHAEDFGMSEAAEDNTEALRKAVGYLREHPGTKFVIGKGVYRFSPFDPQRKTGVSTIALRGLKDIFIEAEGAEFVYGRVGTFIGIYDCDCLQINGLSVDYDREADPIDDVFRVVGTDPANKTIDMEFFLKEKISPNMQVQAITQCDPQTLTFGAKGSSKEWYAYINPNGIRSITEVSPNVLRLTHDGAASDVAVGETFILRHHVYDGTVFHLAEKSRNVTFSGVRIFGSPGMALIVGGRASHFQVLDCYMGVNPALEAQHKVSLGADAIHIANSNGCFRISGCDISRQGDDALNVHDGLGYIKSVSGNKLEMYASAMELCVGDTLSFKDSLFIETGRKAVITSADLSGTIKKVTLDRDVSEYVAAGFTAWNTGVDSGNYVISDNHFHENRARGLLLQSSRGLCTGNRFYRVQGMPIRIVMDIVPHLWQEGTGVDGLLVSGNVFDECDYGAWGTQIEISTNINGKPAGGIVFRNIEISRNLFRNPSGLLLNIDNVGNLDFIRNRVIGMKDIAPVLTGNKTEAVTIERNRFSK
;
A
#
# COMPACT_ATOMS: atom_id res chain seq x y z
N MET A 1 9.34 41.37 -25.15
CA MET A 1 8.87 40.02 -24.75
C MET A 1 9.46 39.48 -23.43
N ASN A 2 10.35 40.22 -22.75
CA ASN A 2 11.01 39.73 -21.52
C ASN A 2 10.36 40.14 -20.17
N GLY A 3 9.27 40.92 -20.21
CA GLY A 3 8.57 41.31 -18.96
C GLY A 3 7.45 40.39 -18.54
N LEU A 4 6.70 39.86 -19.51
CA LEU A 4 5.55 38.97 -19.23
C LEU A 4 5.97 37.61 -18.71
N THR A 5 7.09 37.07 -19.18
CA THR A 5 7.63 35.77 -18.74
C THR A 5 8.10 35.82 -17.29
N ARG A 6 8.67 36.93 -16.84
CA ARG A 6 9.12 37.09 -15.44
C ARG A 6 7.95 37.27 -14.46
N ILE A 7 6.85 37.88 -14.89
CA ILE A 7 5.63 38.04 -14.08
C ILE A 7 4.91 36.69 -13.93
N LEU A 8 4.83 35.88 -14.98
CA LEU A 8 4.23 34.54 -14.92
C LEU A 8 5.07 33.57 -14.08
N THR A 9 6.39 33.65 -14.09
CA THR A 9 7.26 32.80 -13.25
C THR A 9 7.16 33.21 -11.78
N ALA A 10 7.05 34.49 -11.45
CA ALA A 10 6.86 34.97 -10.08
C ALA A 10 5.46 34.62 -9.56
N ALA A 11 4.41 34.71 -10.37
CA ALA A 11 3.07 34.34 -9.98
C ALA A 11 2.93 32.81 -9.73
N ALA A 12 3.60 31.99 -10.55
CA ALA A 12 3.65 30.54 -10.34
C ALA A 12 4.40 30.14 -9.08
N ALA A 13 5.50 30.84 -8.76
CA ALA A 13 6.26 30.61 -7.52
C ALA A 13 5.49 31.03 -6.26
N VAL A 14 4.73 32.12 -6.32
CA VAL A 14 3.88 32.57 -5.19
C VAL A 14 2.70 31.64 -5.02
N LEU A 15 2.09 31.14 -6.09
CA LEU A 15 0.98 30.18 -6.04
C LEU A 15 1.45 28.82 -5.49
N ALA A 16 2.63 28.34 -5.89
CA ALA A 16 3.23 27.14 -5.34
C ALA A 16 3.58 27.29 -3.85
N ALA A 17 4.08 28.46 -3.41
CA ALA A 17 4.38 28.72 -2.02
C ALA A 17 3.13 28.83 -1.13
N THR A 18 2.02 29.37 -1.65
CA THR A 18 0.75 29.45 -0.91
C THR A 18 0.08 28.07 -0.79
N LEU A 19 0.13 27.24 -1.83
CA LEU A 19 -0.40 25.88 -1.82
C LEU A 19 0.39 24.95 -0.87
N THR A 20 1.72 25.14 -0.78
CA THR A 20 2.56 24.42 0.20
C THR A 20 2.31 24.87 1.64
N ALA A 21 2.02 26.13 1.88
CA ALA A 21 1.75 26.64 3.23
C ALA A 21 0.41 26.13 3.78
N GLU A 22 -0.65 26.09 2.96
CA GLU A 22 -1.96 25.54 3.35
C GLU A 22 -1.90 24.00 3.54
N ALA A 23 -1.14 23.26 2.74
CA ALA A 23 -0.92 21.83 2.92
C ALA A 23 -0.15 21.51 4.21
N ASN A 24 0.83 22.32 4.57
CA ASN A 24 1.64 22.12 5.78
C ASN A 24 0.83 22.35 7.07
N VAL A 25 -0.04 23.35 7.14
CA VAL A 25 -0.87 23.62 8.32
C VAL A 25 -1.88 22.49 8.56
N THR A 26 -2.39 21.86 7.49
CA THR A 26 -3.32 20.73 7.59
C THR A 26 -2.61 19.41 7.91
N ALA A 27 -1.39 19.21 7.42
CA ALA A 27 -0.60 18.02 7.74
C ALA A 27 -0.19 17.99 9.22
N GLU A 28 0.25 19.12 9.79
CA GLU A 28 0.57 19.23 11.22
C GLU A 28 -0.68 18.99 12.11
N ALA A 29 -1.84 19.50 11.71
CA ALA A 29 -3.10 19.27 12.42
C ALA A 29 -3.53 17.79 12.37
N ASN A 30 -3.27 17.08 11.29
CA ASN A 30 -3.65 15.68 11.12
C ASN A 30 -2.68 14.71 11.80
N VAL A 31 -1.37 14.97 11.75
CA VAL A 31 -0.38 14.21 12.53
C VAL A 31 -0.65 14.41 14.04
N ALA A 32 -1.02 15.62 14.45
CA ALA A 32 -1.44 15.89 15.83
C ALA A 32 -2.79 15.23 16.17
N ALA A 33 -3.71 15.08 15.22
CA ALA A 33 -4.99 14.38 15.40
C ALA A 33 -4.79 12.87 15.49
N GLU A 34 -3.97 12.26 14.66
CA GLU A 34 -3.60 10.83 14.78
C GLU A 34 -2.84 10.55 16.08
N ALA A 35 -1.87 11.38 16.44
CA ALA A 35 -1.17 11.28 17.73
C ALA A 35 -2.14 11.49 18.91
N THR A 36 -3.12 12.38 18.79
CA THR A 36 -4.13 12.64 19.84
C THR A 36 -5.13 11.49 19.95
N VAL A 37 -5.50 10.85 18.85
CA VAL A 37 -6.35 9.64 18.85
C VAL A 37 -5.59 8.47 19.47
N MET A 38 -4.31 8.29 19.13
CA MET A 38 -3.43 7.28 19.75
C MET A 38 -3.24 7.51 21.24
N THR A 39 -2.95 8.75 21.65
CA THR A 39 -2.77 9.09 23.09
C THR A 39 -4.06 8.92 23.88
N LYS A 40 -5.23 9.23 23.31
CA LYS A 40 -6.53 9.01 23.96
C LYS A 40 -6.89 7.50 24.03
N ALA A 41 -6.51 6.70 23.04
CA ALA A 41 -6.69 5.25 23.08
C ALA A 41 -5.84 4.62 24.18
N THR A 42 -4.57 5.03 24.29
CA THR A 42 -3.64 4.56 25.33
C THR A 42 -4.11 4.98 26.74
N ALA A 43 -4.51 6.25 26.93
CA ALA A 43 -5.02 6.74 28.21
C ALA A 43 -6.35 6.09 28.61
N LYS A 44 -7.21 5.75 27.63
CA LYS A 44 -8.46 5.04 27.89
C LYS A 44 -8.22 3.56 28.23
N ALA A 45 -7.23 2.92 27.60
CA ALA A 45 -6.80 1.56 27.96
C ALA A 45 -6.27 1.49 29.40
N GLU A 46 -5.43 2.45 29.84
CA GLU A 46 -4.94 2.54 31.20
C GLU A 46 -6.06 2.80 32.23
N ALA A 47 -7.07 3.57 31.89
CA ALA A 47 -8.22 3.83 32.77
C ALA A 47 -9.12 2.59 32.93
N THR A 48 -9.28 1.79 31.88
CA THR A 48 -10.09 0.55 31.90
C THR A 48 -9.39 -0.56 32.69
N THR A 49 -8.07 -0.66 32.60
CA THR A 49 -7.27 -1.63 33.36
C THR A 49 -7.31 -1.41 34.89
N LYS A 50 -7.54 -0.17 35.33
CA LYS A 50 -7.68 0.17 36.75
C LYS A 50 -9.08 -0.11 37.34
N ALA A 51 -10.09 -0.32 36.52
CA ALA A 51 -11.47 -0.52 36.97
C ALA A 51 -11.90 -1.98 37.16
N GLU A 52 -11.12 -2.97 36.65
CA GLU A 52 -11.51 -4.40 36.65
C GLU A 52 -10.72 -5.31 37.53
N THR A 53 -9.95 -4.81 38.51
CA THR A 53 -9.20 -5.62 39.43
C THR A 53 -10.03 -6.02 40.65
N THR A 54 -11.15 -6.69 40.47
CA THR A 54 -11.80 -7.46 41.57
C THR A 54 -12.75 -8.52 41.01
N VAL A 55 -12.25 -9.64 40.55
CA VAL A 55 -13.00 -10.91 40.57
C VAL A 55 -11.99 -12.07 40.69
N THR A 56 -12.04 -12.78 41.80
CA THR A 56 -11.33 -14.02 42.06
C THR A 56 -12.03 -15.21 41.41
N THR A 57 -11.27 -16.10 40.79
CA THR A 57 -11.63 -17.53 40.73
C THR A 57 -10.41 -18.41 40.45
N GLU A 58 -10.24 -19.38 41.30
CA GLU A 58 -9.29 -20.50 41.22
C GLU A 58 -9.66 -21.47 40.10
N THR A 59 -8.67 -21.92 39.33
CA THR A 59 -8.74 -23.25 38.70
C THR A 59 -7.34 -23.81 38.43
N ASN A 60 -7.12 -25.02 38.95
CA ASN A 60 -5.94 -25.85 38.77
C ASN A 60 -5.72 -26.28 37.32
N VAL A 61 -4.49 -26.16 36.82
CA VAL A 61 -4.06 -26.86 35.60
C VAL A 61 -2.68 -27.49 35.83
N LYS A 62 -2.61 -28.78 35.57
CA LYS A 62 -1.38 -29.58 35.56
C LYS A 62 -0.48 -29.21 34.40
N ALA A 63 0.81 -29.06 34.64
CA ALA A 63 1.84 -28.87 33.66
C ALA A 63 2.22 -30.19 32.98
N GLU A 64 2.18 -30.24 31.66
CA GLU A 64 2.93 -31.23 30.87
C GLU A 64 4.03 -30.52 30.07
N THR A 65 5.24 -30.96 30.37
CA THR A 65 6.47 -30.57 29.67
C THR A 65 6.56 -31.30 28.34
N THR A 66 6.63 -30.59 27.23
CA THR A 66 7.04 -31.16 25.95
C THR A 66 8.23 -30.41 25.34
N ALA A 67 9.15 -31.21 24.80
CA ALA A 67 10.48 -30.87 24.36
C ALA A 67 10.52 -29.84 23.22
N LYS A 68 11.57 -29.01 23.20
CA LYS A 68 11.97 -28.15 22.10
C LYS A 68 12.35 -28.99 20.87
N ALA A 69 11.63 -28.80 19.79
CA ALA A 69 12.06 -29.21 18.44
C ALA A 69 12.68 -28.02 17.74
N GLU A 70 13.91 -28.15 17.28
CA GLU A 70 14.57 -27.20 16.40
C GLU A 70 13.83 -27.19 15.05
N GLU A 71 13.25 -26.07 14.67
CA GLU A 71 12.62 -25.89 13.35
C GLU A 71 13.70 -25.55 12.31
N LYS A 72 13.85 -26.44 11.34
CA LYS A 72 14.53 -26.14 10.07
C LYS A 72 13.72 -25.07 9.29
N PRO A 73 14.38 -24.16 8.54
CA PRO A 73 13.67 -23.22 7.69
C PRO A 73 12.76 -23.98 6.72
N ALA A 74 11.51 -23.54 6.62
CA ALA A 74 10.51 -24.15 5.77
C ALA A 74 10.95 -24.07 4.30
N ALA A 75 10.99 -25.21 3.62
CA ALA A 75 11.20 -25.29 2.19
C ALA A 75 10.09 -24.53 1.43
N PRO A 76 10.38 -23.93 0.26
CA PRO A 76 9.36 -23.25 -0.52
C PRO A 76 8.22 -24.20 -0.86
N LEU A 77 6.98 -23.74 -0.60
CA LEU A 77 5.75 -24.48 -0.88
C LEU A 77 5.68 -24.82 -2.37
N SER A 78 5.67 -26.11 -2.69
CA SER A 78 5.64 -26.57 -4.07
C SER A 78 4.31 -26.22 -4.75
N SER A 79 4.41 -25.73 -5.98
CA SER A 79 3.33 -25.23 -6.85
C SER A 79 2.21 -26.23 -7.21
N ARG A 80 2.24 -27.45 -6.69
CA ARG A 80 1.29 -28.51 -7.10
C ARG A 80 -0.06 -28.53 -6.39
N THR A 81 -0.24 -27.78 -5.29
CA THR A 81 -1.49 -27.73 -4.52
C THR A 81 -2.34 -26.48 -4.80
N GLY A 82 -1.80 -25.48 -5.51
CA GLY A 82 -2.41 -24.18 -5.69
C GLY A 82 -3.78 -24.20 -6.38
N ASN A 83 -3.88 -24.84 -7.53
CA ASN A 83 -5.08 -24.70 -8.37
C ASN A 83 -6.36 -25.36 -7.80
N VAL A 84 -6.27 -26.50 -7.16
CA VAL A 84 -7.46 -27.17 -6.58
C VAL A 84 -7.93 -26.48 -5.30
N ARG A 85 -7.00 -25.91 -4.53
CA ARG A 85 -7.32 -25.20 -3.28
C ARG A 85 -7.89 -23.81 -3.57
N ILE A 86 -7.40 -23.14 -4.60
CA ILE A 86 -7.87 -21.83 -5.06
C ILE A 86 -9.33 -21.92 -5.53
N ALA A 87 -9.71 -22.89 -6.37
CA ALA A 87 -11.08 -23.07 -6.82
C ALA A 87 -12.07 -23.25 -5.64
N ARG A 88 -11.69 -23.98 -4.58
CA ARG A 88 -12.52 -24.12 -3.37
C ARG A 88 -12.61 -22.84 -2.54
N ILE A 89 -11.58 -21.99 -2.57
CA ILE A 89 -11.61 -20.69 -1.89
C ILE A 89 -12.53 -19.74 -2.64
N GLU A 90 -12.44 -19.69 -3.96
CA GLU A 90 -13.27 -18.84 -4.80
C GLU A 90 -14.76 -19.13 -4.67
N ASP A 91 -15.16 -20.40 -4.54
CA ASP A 91 -16.57 -20.75 -4.28
C ASP A 91 -17.10 -20.14 -2.97
N ARG A 92 -16.23 -19.87 -2.00
CA ARG A 92 -16.62 -19.26 -0.71
C ARG A 92 -16.99 -17.78 -0.85
N ILE A 93 -16.50 -17.09 -1.88
CA ILE A 93 -16.76 -15.65 -2.08
C ILE A 93 -18.25 -15.36 -2.21
N LYS A 94 -19.03 -16.31 -2.72
CA LYS A 94 -20.50 -16.21 -2.83
C LYS A 94 -21.18 -16.03 -1.48
N GLY A 95 -20.62 -16.63 -0.41
CA GLY A 95 -21.12 -16.48 0.95
C GLY A 95 -20.93 -15.06 1.51
N TYR A 96 -20.11 -14.24 0.86
CA TYR A 96 -19.80 -12.86 1.22
C TYR A 96 -20.24 -11.88 0.13
N GLY A 97 -21.25 -12.22 -0.65
CA GLY A 97 -21.86 -11.36 -1.67
C GLY A 97 -21.08 -11.25 -2.99
N GLY A 98 -19.97 -11.97 -3.13
CA GLY A 98 -19.18 -11.97 -4.37
C GLY A 98 -19.64 -13.00 -5.38
N GLU A 99 -19.06 -12.91 -6.57
CA GLU A 99 -19.26 -13.85 -7.67
C GLU A 99 -17.96 -14.59 -7.99
N THR A 100 -18.04 -15.85 -8.41
CA THR A 100 -16.88 -16.55 -8.95
C THR A 100 -16.46 -15.93 -10.28
N PHE A 101 -15.17 -15.80 -10.50
CA PHE A 101 -14.61 -15.23 -11.71
C PHE A 101 -13.49 -16.10 -12.27
N THR A 102 -13.27 -15.99 -13.57
CA THR A 102 -12.17 -16.67 -14.27
C THR A 102 -11.26 -15.64 -14.91
N ILE A 103 -9.95 -15.84 -14.77
CA ILE A 103 -8.93 -15.03 -15.42
C ILE A 103 -8.35 -15.86 -16.55
N GLU A 104 -8.58 -15.43 -17.77
CA GLU A 104 -8.08 -16.10 -18.97
C GLU A 104 -6.55 -15.95 -19.06
N ARG A 105 -5.88 -16.96 -19.59
CA ARG A 105 -4.41 -16.98 -19.71
C ARG A 105 -4.02 -17.47 -21.11
N PRO A 106 -2.93 -16.92 -21.67
CA PRO A 106 -2.38 -17.42 -22.92
C PRO A 106 -1.98 -18.89 -22.83
N GLU A 107 -2.06 -19.61 -23.95
CA GLU A 107 -1.63 -21.00 -24.07
C GLU A 107 -0.25 -21.12 -24.79
N PRO A 108 0.89 -20.96 -24.12
CA PRO A 108 2.19 -20.74 -24.76
C PRO A 108 2.66 -21.90 -25.65
N ARG A 109 2.13 -23.12 -25.45
CA ARG A 109 2.46 -24.28 -26.30
C ARG A 109 1.90 -24.21 -27.71
N LYS A 110 0.93 -23.33 -27.97
CA LYS A 110 0.27 -23.17 -29.26
C LYS A 110 0.67 -21.89 -29.98
N MET A 111 1.57 -21.11 -29.37
CA MET A 111 1.95 -19.80 -29.86
C MET A 111 3.19 -19.84 -30.75
N GLU A 112 3.24 -18.96 -31.74
CA GLU A 112 4.48 -18.60 -32.41
C GLU A 112 5.47 -17.96 -31.43
N THR A 113 6.74 -18.32 -31.54
CA THR A 113 7.77 -17.83 -30.62
C THR A 113 8.67 -16.84 -31.34
N VAL A 114 8.87 -15.68 -30.72
CA VAL A 114 9.86 -14.68 -31.12
C VAL A 114 10.78 -14.35 -29.94
N HIS A 115 12.01 -13.93 -30.21
CA HIS A 115 13.01 -13.70 -29.20
C HIS A 115 13.36 -12.21 -29.09
N ALA A 116 13.76 -11.77 -27.89
CA ALA A 116 14.08 -10.38 -27.61
C ALA A 116 15.27 -9.86 -28.42
N GLU A 117 16.24 -10.73 -28.69
CA GLU A 117 17.40 -10.42 -29.55
C GLU A 117 17.02 -10.14 -31.01
N ASP A 118 15.90 -10.66 -31.53
CA ASP A 118 15.40 -10.36 -32.87
C ASP A 118 15.05 -8.87 -33.04
N PHE A 119 14.80 -8.18 -31.93
CA PHE A 119 14.49 -6.76 -31.87
C PHE A 119 15.68 -5.90 -31.43
N GLY A 120 16.83 -6.52 -31.17
CA GLY A 120 18.08 -5.86 -30.78
C GLY A 120 18.28 -5.73 -29.27
N MET A 121 17.53 -6.45 -28.43
CA MET A 121 17.84 -6.52 -27.00
C MET A 121 19.14 -7.28 -26.76
N SER A 122 19.98 -6.74 -25.87
CA SER A 122 21.29 -7.32 -25.54
C SER A 122 21.74 -6.92 -24.14
N GLU A 123 22.42 -7.84 -23.44
CA GLU A 123 23.09 -7.55 -22.16
C GLU A 123 24.22 -6.52 -22.30
N ALA A 124 24.84 -6.41 -23.48
CA ALA A 124 25.89 -5.43 -23.77
C ALA A 124 25.35 -4.02 -24.07
N ALA A 125 24.05 -3.85 -24.26
CA ALA A 125 23.46 -2.54 -24.52
C ALA A 125 23.35 -1.73 -23.21
N GLU A 126 23.78 -0.47 -23.26
CA GLU A 126 23.61 0.46 -22.14
C GLU A 126 22.13 0.81 -21.89
N ASP A 127 21.29 0.75 -22.93
CA ASP A 127 19.85 1.02 -22.85
C ASP A 127 19.07 0.17 -23.87
N ASN A 128 18.26 -0.78 -23.36
CA ASN A 128 17.39 -1.64 -24.16
C ASN A 128 15.99 -1.07 -24.41
N THR A 129 15.73 0.16 -24.01
CA THR A 129 14.37 0.76 -24.06
C THR A 129 13.79 0.74 -25.47
N GLU A 130 14.55 1.16 -26.47
CA GLU A 130 14.07 1.21 -27.85
C GLU A 130 13.94 -0.18 -28.48
N ALA A 131 14.78 -1.13 -28.11
CA ALA A 131 14.68 -2.50 -28.58
C ALA A 131 13.39 -3.16 -28.06
N LEU A 132 13.08 -3.00 -26.77
CA LEU A 132 11.82 -3.50 -26.22
C LEU A 132 10.59 -2.79 -26.79
N ARG A 133 10.66 -1.49 -27.07
CA ARG A 133 9.56 -0.75 -27.75
C ARG A 133 9.29 -1.31 -29.15
N LYS A 134 10.32 -1.68 -29.91
CA LYS A 134 10.15 -2.34 -31.22
C LYS A 134 9.47 -3.70 -31.07
N ALA A 135 9.90 -4.50 -30.08
CA ALA A 135 9.25 -5.77 -29.78
C ALA A 135 7.77 -5.58 -29.44
N VAL A 136 7.43 -4.63 -28.56
CA VAL A 136 6.02 -4.29 -28.23
C VAL A 136 5.22 -3.88 -29.46
N GLY A 137 5.82 -3.11 -30.38
CA GLY A 137 5.19 -2.77 -31.66
C GLY A 137 4.81 -4.01 -32.48
N TYR A 138 5.73 -4.97 -32.59
CA TYR A 138 5.52 -6.24 -33.28
C TYR A 138 4.42 -7.08 -32.56
N LEU A 139 4.51 -7.26 -31.25
CA LEU A 139 3.55 -8.06 -30.46
C LEU A 139 2.11 -7.53 -30.58
N ARG A 140 1.92 -6.22 -30.69
CA ARG A 140 0.61 -5.62 -30.86
C ARG A 140 -0.02 -6.00 -32.21
N GLU A 141 0.79 -6.17 -33.24
CA GLU A 141 0.34 -6.57 -34.58
C GLU A 141 0.22 -8.09 -34.75
N HIS A 142 0.78 -8.87 -33.80
CA HIS A 142 0.83 -10.33 -33.84
C HIS A 142 0.27 -10.93 -32.53
N PRO A 143 -1.06 -10.90 -32.32
CA PRO A 143 -1.70 -11.60 -31.19
C PRO A 143 -1.41 -13.12 -31.25
N GLY A 144 -1.41 -13.77 -30.10
CA GLY A 144 -1.09 -15.21 -30.01
C GLY A 144 0.42 -15.48 -30.07
N THR A 145 1.26 -14.52 -29.67
CA THR A 145 2.72 -14.67 -29.71
C THR A 145 3.30 -14.95 -28.32
N LYS A 146 4.23 -15.91 -28.28
CA LYS A 146 5.16 -16.12 -27.16
C LYS A 146 6.42 -15.30 -27.36
N PHE A 147 6.66 -14.31 -26.52
CA PHE A 147 7.86 -13.48 -26.51
C PHE A 147 8.86 -14.00 -25.47
N VAL A 148 10.03 -14.42 -25.91
CA VAL A 148 11.06 -14.99 -25.04
C VAL A 148 12.18 -13.97 -24.84
N ILE A 149 12.47 -13.67 -23.57
CA ILE A 149 13.61 -12.86 -23.16
C ILE A 149 14.64 -13.79 -22.55
N GLY A 150 15.82 -13.87 -23.15
CA GLY A 150 16.92 -14.73 -22.70
C GLY A 150 17.38 -14.40 -21.29
N LYS A 151 18.08 -15.35 -20.66
CA LYS A 151 18.70 -15.11 -19.35
C LYS A 151 19.77 -14.04 -19.48
N GLY A 152 19.87 -13.18 -18.47
CA GLY A 152 20.86 -12.12 -18.42
C GLY A 152 20.34 -10.84 -17.78
N VAL A 153 21.21 -9.84 -17.67
CA VAL A 153 20.89 -8.51 -17.10
C VAL A 153 20.76 -7.50 -18.22
N TYR A 154 19.57 -6.90 -18.31
CA TYR A 154 19.24 -5.93 -19.34
C TYR A 154 18.98 -4.56 -18.69
N ARG A 155 19.73 -3.53 -19.12
CA ARG A 155 19.62 -2.17 -18.59
C ARG A 155 18.61 -1.37 -19.40
N PHE A 156 17.83 -0.54 -18.68
CA PHE A 156 16.79 0.30 -19.26
C PHE A 156 16.85 1.71 -18.66
N SER A 157 16.68 2.71 -19.53
CA SER A 157 16.54 4.10 -19.12
C SER A 157 17.52 4.48 -18.00
N PRO A 158 18.81 4.62 -18.31
CA PRO A 158 19.83 4.96 -17.32
C PRO A 158 19.44 6.21 -16.54
N PHE A 159 19.91 6.30 -15.30
CA PHE A 159 19.67 7.45 -14.44
C PHE A 159 20.06 8.76 -15.12
N ASP A 160 19.15 9.72 -15.09
CA ASP A 160 19.36 11.07 -15.60
C ASP A 160 18.69 12.09 -14.67
N PRO A 161 19.46 12.82 -13.87
CA PRO A 161 18.93 13.77 -12.89
C PRO A 161 18.14 14.94 -13.52
N GLN A 162 18.27 15.15 -14.84
CA GLN A 162 17.57 16.21 -15.56
C GLN A 162 16.24 15.76 -16.16
N ARG A 163 15.95 14.46 -16.21
CA ARG A 163 14.72 13.93 -16.76
C ARG A 163 13.60 13.91 -15.72
N LYS A 164 12.52 14.61 -16.04
CA LYS A 164 11.31 14.67 -15.21
C LYS A 164 10.45 13.41 -15.40
N THR A 165 9.75 13.05 -14.33
CA THR A 165 8.81 11.92 -14.20
C THR A 165 7.51 12.13 -14.98
N GLY A 166 6.73 11.07 -15.21
CA GLY A 166 5.32 11.14 -15.57
C GLY A 166 4.84 10.33 -16.78
N VAL A 167 5.73 9.75 -17.57
CA VAL A 167 5.34 8.89 -18.71
C VAL A 167 5.99 7.54 -18.57
N SER A 168 5.21 6.47 -18.77
CA SER A 168 5.75 5.11 -18.78
C SER A 168 6.97 5.02 -19.70
N THR A 169 8.06 4.51 -19.17
CA THR A 169 9.28 4.27 -19.92
C THR A 169 9.01 3.31 -21.07
N ILE A 170 8.24 2.23 -20.79
CA ILE A 170 7.77 1.23 -21.73
C ILE A 170 6.26 1.09 -21.57
N ALA A 171 5.50 1.23 -22.64
CA ALA A 171 4.06 1.04 -22.65
C ALA A 171 3.68 -0.23 -23.41
N LEU A 172 3.32 -1.29 -22.69
CA LEU A 172 2.63 -2.46 -23.23
C LEU A 172 1.18 -2.03 -23.50
N ARG A 173 0.87 -1.63 -24.73
CA ARG A 173 -0.45 -1.07 -25.07
C ARG A 173 -1.12 -1.88 -26.17
N GLY A 174 -2.38 -2.27 -25.93
CA GLY A 174 -3.22 -2.97 -26.90
C GLY A 174 -2.76 -4.40 -27.21
N LEU A 175 -1.99 -5.02 -26.31
CA LEU A 175 -1.52 -6.40 -26.47
C LEU A 175 -2.66 -7.37 -26.20
N LYS A 176 -2.78 -8.41 -27.04
CA LYS A 176 -3.81 -9.43 -26.94
C LYS A 176 -3.23 -10.82 -27.09
N ASP A 177 -3.55 -11.71 -26.14
CA ASP A 177 -3.10 -13.10 -26.13
C ASP A 177 -1.58 -13.21 -26.26
N ILE A 178 -0.85 -12.57 -25.34
CA ILE A 178 0.62 -12.50 -25.33
C ILE A 178 1.16 -13.21 -24.10
N PHE A 179 2.16 -14.10 -24.31
CA PHE A 179 2.92 -14.72 -23.24
C PHE A 179 4.38 -14.23 -23.27
N ILE A 180 4.78 -13.51 -22.23
CA ILE A 180 6.17 -13.05 -22.04
C ILE A 180 6.88 -14.04 -21.12
N GLU A 181 7.81 -14.81 -21.68
CA GLU A 181 8.68 -15.73 -20.95
C GLU A 181 10.02 -15.05 -20.66
N ALA A 182 10.32 -14.81 -19.40
CA ALA A 182 11.51 -14.07 -18.97
C ALA A 182 12.23 -14.74 -17.78
N GLU A 183 12.13 -16.05 -17.65
CA GLU A 183 12.78 -16.79 -16.56
C GLU A 183 14.30 -16.66 -16.61
N GLY A 184 14.88 -16.02 -15.59
CA GLY A 184 16.31 -15.72 -15.49
C GLY A 184 16.74 -14.42 -16.18
N ALA A 185 15.82 -13.66 -16.77
CA ALA A 185 16.07 -12.29 -17.21
C ALA A 185 15.88 -11.32 -16.03
N GLU A 186 16.79 -10.37 -15.90
CA GLU A 186 16.73 -9.28 -14.94
C GLU A 186 16.75 -7.94 -15.66
N PHE A 187 15.74 -7.10 -15.40
CA PHE A 187 15.65 -5.74 -15.91
C PHE A 187 16.11 -4.78 -14.82
N VAL A 188 17.17 -4.02 -15.10
CA VAL A 188 17.65 -2.94 -14.22
C VAL A 188 17.31 -1.60 -14.86
N TYR A 189 16.51 -0.79 -14.16
CA TYR A 189 16.10 0.52 -14.64
C TYR A 189 16.56 1.64 -13.70
N GLY A 190 16.97 2.78 -14.27
CA GLY A 190 17.58 3.88 -13.52
C GLY A 190 16.74 5.16 -13.48
N ARG A 191 15.43 5.10 -13.79
CA ARG A 191 14.62 6.30 -13.89
C ARG A 191 13.40 6.25 -12.98
N VAL A 192 13.17 7.29 -12.19
CA VAL A 192 11.93 7.47 -11.41
C VAL A 192 10.70 7.61 -12.31
N GLY A 193 9.52 7.27 -11.79
CA GLY A 193 8.25 7.23 -12.50
C GLY A 193 7.81 5.81 -12.84
N THR A 194 6.88 5.65 -13.78
CA THR A 194 6.40 4.33 -14.19
C THR A 194 7.39 3.67 -15.14
N PHE A 195 7.89 2.48 -14.79
CA PHE A 195 8.80 1.73 -15.66
C PHE A 195 8.04 1.04 -16.78
N ILE A 196 7.09 0.16 -16.47
CA ILE A 196 6.28 -0.56 -17.45
C ILE A 196 4.80 -0.27 -17.22
N GLY A 197 4.16 0.39 -18.19
CA GLY A 197 2.72 0.57 -18.23
C GLY A 197 2.04 -0.53 -19.03
N ILE A 198 0.92 -1.06 -18.54
CA ILE A 198 0.10 -2.09 -19.20
C ILE A 198 -1.29 -1.48 -19.42
N TYR A 199 -1.60 -1.16 -20.67
CA TYR A 199 -2.76 -0.35 -21.03
C TYR A 199 -3.56 -1.01 -22.16
N ASP A 200 -4.89 -1.12 -22.00
CA ASP A 200 -5.79 -1.69 -23.00
C ASP A 200 -5.34 -3.09 -23.47
N CYS A 201 -4.82 -3.89 -22.55
CA CYS A 201 -4.36 -5.26 -22.82
C CYS A 201 -5.42 -6.29 -22.42
N ASP A 202 -5.47 -7.42 -23.15
CA ASP A 202 -6.33 -8.55 -22.82
C ASP A 202 -5.57 -9.88 -23.00
N CYS A 203 -5.67 -10.77 -22.02
CA CYS A 203 -4.99 -12.05 -22.01
C CYS A 203 -3.46 -11.93 -22.15
N LEU A 204 -2.84 -11.22 -21.21
CA LEU A 204 -1.38 -11.00 -21.13
C LEU A 204 -0.81 -11.74 -19.92
N GLN A 205 0.26 -12.50 -20.11
CA GLN A 205 1.02 -13.08 -19.00
C GLN A 205 2.49 -12.68 -19.05
N ILE A 206 3.02 -12.22 -17.91
CA ILE A 206 4.47 -11.99 -17.67
C ILE A 206 4.93 -13.07 -16.71
N ASN A 207 5.91 -13.87 -17.15
CA ASN A 207 6.39 -15.04 -16.43
C ASN A 207 7.88 -14.94 -16.12
N GLY A 208 8.25 -15.07 -14.82
CA GLY A 208 9.62 -15.27 -14.35
C GLY A 208 10.56 -14.05 -14.40
N LEU A 209 10.07 -12.88 -14.81
CA LEU A 209 10.89 -11.66 -14.92
C LEU A 209 11.38 -11.19 -13.54
N SER A 210 12.66 -10.86 -13.42
CA SER A 210 13.22 -10.11 -12.29
C SER A 210 13.37 -8.64 -12.66
N VAL A 211 13.08 -7.73 -11.71
CA VAL A 211 13.22 -6.27 -11.90
C VAL A 211 13.92 -5.68 -10.69
N ASP A 212 14.91 -4.83 -10.91
CA ASP A 212 15.56 -4.04 -9.87
C ASP A 212 15.72 -2.57 -10.32
N TYR A 213 15.94 -1.70 -9.36
CA TYR A 213 16.26 -0.28 -9.57
C TYR A 213 17.78 -0.08 -9.50
N ASP A 214 18.34 0.81 -10.32
CA ASP A 214 19.77 1.14 -10.32
C ASP A 214 20.14 1.98 -9.08
N ARG A 215 20.22 1.31 -7.93
CA ARG A 215 20.53 1.93 -6.64
C ARG A 215 21.97 2.43 -6.55
N GLU A 216 22.86 2.01 -7.45
CA GLU A 216 24.21 2.55 -7.49
C GLU A 216 24.21 3.98 -7.98
N ALA A 217 23.37 4.29 -8.96
CA ALA A 217 23.21 5.64 -9.47
C ALA A 217 22.31 6.50 -8.58
N ASP A 218 21.22 5.91 -8.05
CA ASP A 218 20.18 6.63 -7.28
C ASP A 218 19.66 5.75 -6.12
N PRO A 219 20.22 5.87 -4.90
CA PRO A 219 19.87 5.03 -3.77
C PRO A 219 18.40 5.17 -3.35
N ILE A 220 17.75 4.08 -2.92
CA ILE A 220 16.41 4.11 -2.34
C ILE A 220 16.46 4.42 -0.85
N ASP A 221 17.43 3.84 -0.14
CA ASP A 221 17.56 3.94 1.31
C ASP A 221 19.01 3.96 1.79
N ASP A 222 19.17 4.48 2.99
CA ASP A 222 20.37 4.34 3.82
C ASP A 222 19.97 4.05 5.26
N VAL A 223 20.85 3.41 6.03
CA VAL A 223 20.60 3.11 7.44
C VAL A 223 21.61 3.81 8.33
N PHE A 224 21.13 4.45 9.37
CA PHE A 224 21.98 5.15 10.33
C PHE A 224 21.64 4.81 11.78
N ARG A 225 22.61 5.04 12.67
CA ARG A 225 22.44 5.04 14.11
C ARG A 225 22.63 6.46 14.63
N VAL A 226 21.83 6.84 15.61
CA VAL A 226 21.97 8.11 16.32
C VAL A 226 23.18 8.02 17.25
N VAL A 227 24.16 8.92 17.06
CA VAL A 227 25.38 8.99 17.89
C VAL A 227 25.43 10.26 18.74
N GLY A 228 24.54 11.23 18.47
CA GLY A 228 24.39 12.45 19.26
C GLY A 228 23.03 13.09 19.06
N THR A 229 22.51 13.74 20.11
CA THR A 229 21.28 14.54 20.06
C THR A 229 21.46 15.84 20.81
N ASP A 230 20.91 16.92 20.27
CA ASP A 230 20.82 18.22 20.94
C ASP A 230 19.40 18.79 20.73
N PRO A 231 18.48 18.53 21.66
CA PRO A 231 17.10 19.05 21.56
C PRO A 231 17.00 20.57 21.54
N ALA A 232 17.96 21.29 22.21
CA ALA A 232 17.95 22.75 22.25
C ALA A 232 18.25 23.37 20.88
N ASN A 233 19.13 22.73 20.11
CA ASN A 233 19.49 23.14 18.76
C ASN A 233 18.73 22.31 17.68
N LYS A 234 17.85 21.41 18.09
CA LYS A 234 17.04 20.54 17.21
C LYS A 234 17.91 19.68 16.27
N THR A 235 19.03 19.15 16.74
CA THR A 235 19.97 18.40 15.92
C THR A 235 20.09 16.94 16.35
N ILE A 236 20.33 16.08 15.35
CA ILE A 236 20.65 14.66 15.49
C ILE A 236 21.92 14.39 14.69
N ASP A 237 22.91 13.71 15.30
CA ASP A 237 24.08 13.21 14.60
C ASP A 237 23.83 11.76 14.17
N MET A 238 23.87 11.53 12.87
CA MET A 238 23.55 10.29 12.18
C MET A 238 24.84 9.61 11.70
N GLU A 239 25.21 8.47 12.29
CA GLU A 239 26.31 7.63 11.80
C GLU A 239 25.77 6.60 10.83
N PHE A 240 26.17 6.69 9.56
CA PHE A 240 25.70 5.77 8.50
C PHE A 240 26.56 4.51 8.44
N PHE A 241 25.93 3.37 8.11
CA PHE A 241 26.61 2.07 7.98
C PHE A 241 27.27 1.88 6.61
N LEU A 242 26.76 2.52 5.57
CA LEU A 242 27.33 2.50 4.23
C LEU A 242 28.18 3.76 4.03
N LYS A 243 29.48 3.57 3.85
CA LYS A 243 30.48 4.64 3.98
C LYS A 243 30.74 5.47 2.73
N GLU A 244 30.28 5.05 1.55
CA GLU A 244 30.81 5.61 0.29
C GLU A 244 29.85 6.57 -0.43
N LYS A 245 28.58 6.66 -0.04
CA LYS A 245 27.56 7.38 -0.80
C LYS A 245 26.84 8.51 -0.05
N ILE A 246 27.30 8.82 1.15
CA ILE A 246 26.65 9.80 2.01
C ILE A 246 27.08 11.21 1.64
N SER A 247 26.11 12.09 1.46
CA SER A 247 26.33 13.49 1.11
C SER A 247 25.37 14.41 1.87
N PRO A 248 25.81 15.60 2.30
CA PRO A 248 24.91 16.63 2.82
C PRO A 248 23.80 17.05 1.84
N ASN A 249 23.99 16.78 0.55
CA ASN A 249 23.02 17.11 -0.51
C ASN A 249 22.09 15.95 -0.86
N MET A 250 22.12 14.83 -0.12
CA MET A 250 21.24 13.69 -0.37
C MET A 250 19.77 14.07 -0.19
N GLN A 251 18.92 13.50 -1.00
CA GLN A 251 17.48 13.63 -0.85
C GLN A 251 17.01 12.87 0.40
N VAL A 252 16.13 13.48 1.19
CA VAL A 252 15.47 12.83 2.32
C VAL A 252 13.97 12.98 2.16
N GLN A 253 13.25 11.88 1.97
CA GLN A 253 11.79 11.85 1.87
C GLN A 253 11.15 11.38 3.18
N ALA A 254 11.74 10.39 3.84
CA ALA A 254 11.25 9.87 5.10
C ALA A 254 12.39 9.30 5.97
N ILE A 255 12.20 9.34 7.27
CA ILE A 255 13.05 8.70 8.27
C ILE A 255 12.13 7.85 9.14
N THR A 256 12.42 6.55 9.25
CA THR A 256 11.59 5.59 10.00
C THR A 256 12.46 4.77 10.93
N GLN A 257 12.08 4.64 12.19
CA GLN A 257 12.80 3.80 13.15
C GLN A 257 12.81 2.33 12.68
N CYS A 258 13.95 1.66 12.87
CA CYS A 258 14.09 0.25 12.53
C CYS A 258 14.63 -0.58 13.70
N ASP A 259 14.41 -1.88 13.63
CA ASP A 259 14.95 -2.83 14.60
C ASP A 259 16.49 -2.83 14.52
N PRO A 260 17.21 -2.62 15.64
CA PRO A 260 18.66 -2.50 15.62
C PRO A 260 19.41 -3.81 15.31
N GLN A 261 18.73 -4.95 15.34
CA GLN A 261 19.33 -6.26 15.05
C GLN A 261 19.12 -6.69 13.60
N THR A 262 17.91 -6.50 13.09
CA THR A 262 17.52 -6.94 11.74
C THR A 262 17.59 -5.81 10.72
N LEU A 263 17.57 -4.55 11.16
CA LEU A 263 17.50 -3.34 10.34
C LEU A 263 16.26 -3.33 9.42
N THR A 264 15.16 -3.91 9.92
CA THR A 264 13.86 -3.89 9.26
C THR A 264 12.95 -2.84 9.89
N PHE A 265 11.87 -2.46 9.20
CA PHE A 265 10.97 -1.40 9.66
C PHE A 265 10.33 -1.68 11.03
N GLY A 266 10.29 -0.63 11.87
CA GLY A 266 9.77 -0.68 13.23
C GLY A 266 10.78 -1.24 14.23
N ALA A 267 10.85 -0.62 15.40
CA ALA A 267 11.52 -1.21 16.56
C ALA A 267 10.47 -1.80 17.50
N LYS A 268 10.82 -2.86 18.23
CA LYS A 268 9.85 -3.53 19.11
C LYS A 268 9.24 -2.57 20.13
N GLY A 269 7.95 -2.33 20.01
CA GLY A 269 7.19 -1.44 20.89
C GLY A 269 7.39 0.04 20.59
N SER A 270 7.97 0.41 19.44
CA SER A 270 8.19 1.80 19.03
C SER A 270 8.17 1.97 17.53
N SER A 271 7.59 3.09 17.07
CA SER A 271 7.61 3.49 15.67
C SER A 271 7.72 5.00 15.56
N LYS A 272 8.95 5.51 15.53
CA LYS A 272 9.22 6.94 15.35
C LYS A 272 9.43 7.21 13.87
N GLU A 273 8.69 8.20 13.34
CA GLU A 273 8.67 8.46 11.90
C GLU A 273 8.60 9.96 11.60
N TRP A 274 9.31 10.39 10.56
CA TRP A 274 9.24 11.75 10.03
C TRP A 274 9.19 11.72 8.51
N TYR A 275 8.27 12.49 7.94
CA TYR A 275 8.00 12.51 6.50
C TYR A 275 8.29 13.89 5.94
N ALA A 276 9.43 14.04 5.25
CA ALA A 276 9.78 15.27 4.58
C ALA A 276 8.90 15.56 3.37
N TYR A 277 8.34 14.54 2.72
CA TYR A 277 7.42 14.74 1.61
C TYR A 277 6.04 15.28 2.06
N ILE A 278 5.67 15.09 3.34
CA ILE A 278 4.47 15.69 3.95
C ILE A 278 4.81 17.05 4.56
N ASN A 279 5.96 17.13 5.24
CA ASN A 279 6.46 18.36 5.88
C ASN A 279 7.89 18.69 5.38
N PRO A 280 8.04 19.25 4.16
CA PRO A 280 9.35 19.56 3.60
C PRO A 280 10.13 20.60 4.39
N ASN A 281 9.48 21.39 5.24
CA ASN A 281 10.13 22.37 6.11
C ASN A 281 10.64 21.78 7.43
N GLY A 282 10.33 20.51 7.73
CA GLY A 282 10.82 19.84 8.95
C GLY A 282 12.33 19.68 8.95
N ILE A 283 12.93 19.38 7.79
CA ILE A 283 14.38 19.29 7.62
C ILE A 283 14.91 20.67 7.24
N ARG A 284 15.74 21.24 8.11
CA ARG A 284 16.31 22.58 7.92
C ARG A 284 17.69 22.54 7.29
N SER A 285 18.54 21.60 7.68
CA SER A 285 19.87 21.43 7.12
C SER A 285 20.43 20.03 7.39
N ILE A 286 21.32 19.60 6.52
CA ILE A 286 22.20 18.45 6.72
C ILE A 286 23.62 18.94 6.53
N THR A 287 24.51 18.67 7.50
CA THR A 287 25.91 19.08 7.47
C THR A 287 26.82 17.93 7.86
N GLU A 288 28.00 17.85 7.28
CA GLU A 288 29.00 16.84 7.66
C GLU A 288 29.65 17.23 9.00
N VAL A 289 29.70 16.30 9.94
CA VAL A 289 30.36 16.46 11.25
C VAL A 289 31.72 15.77 11.24
N SER A 290 31.78 14.58 10.70
CA SER A 290 33.00 13.79 10.51
C SER A 290 32.74 12.74 9.42
N PRO A 291 33.75 12.03 8.94
CA PRO A 291 33.55 10.95 7.98
C PRO A 291 32.43 9.99 8.42
N ASN A 292 31.40 9.81 7.58
CA ASN A 292 30.18 9.00 7.80
C ASN A 292 29.20 9.51 8.88
N VAL A 293 29.43 10.69 9.47
CA VAL A 293 28.51 11.29 10.43
C VAL A 293 27.96 12.59 9.86
N LEU A 294 26.67 12.60 9.58
CA LEU A 294 25.95 13.80 9.18
C LEU A 294 25.08 14.31 10.33
N ARG A 295 25.04 15.62 10.50
CA ARG A 295 24.11 16.29 11.41
C ARG A 295 22.88 16.74 10.67
N LEU A 296 21.73 16.23 11.10
CA LEU A 296 20.42 16.67 10.67
C LEU A 296 19.87 17.71 11.65
N THR A 297 19.45 18.86 11.16
CA THR A 297 18.63 19.81 11.91
C THR A 297 17.17 19.61 11.49
N HIS A 298 16.32 19.19 12.45
CA HIS A 298 14.90 18.87 12.20
C HIS A 298 14.02 19.34 13.36
N ASP A 299 12.90 19.99 13.06
CA ASP A 299 12.06 20.67 14.04
C ASP A 299 11.47 19.79 15.15
N GLY A 300 11.25 18.50 14.93
CA GLY A 300 10.62 17.58 15.89
C GLY A 300 11.51 16.40 16.31
N ALA A 301 12.42 15.94 15.45
CA ALA A 301 13.10 14.67 15.66
C ALA A 301 14.03 14.64 16.90
N ALA A 302 14.78 15.68 17.15
CA ALA A 302 15.81 15.69 18.20
C ALA A 302 15.26 15.52 19.63
N SER A 303 14.01 15.90 19.89
CA SER A 303 13.36 15.72 21.20
C SER A 303 12.82 14.32 21.43
N ASP A 304 12.71 13.52 20.38
CA ASP A 304 12.04 12.22 20.40
C ASP A 304 12.99 11.03 20.24
N VAL A 305 14.23 11.26 19.82
CA VAL A 305 15.21 10.18 19.61
C VAL A 305 16.23 10.08 20.75
N ALA A 306 16.77 8.87 20.92
CA ALA A 306 17.86 8.61 21.85
C ALA A 306 19.12 8.11 21.13
N VAL A 307 20.30 8.40 21.71
CA VAL A 307 21.58 7.86 21.23
C VAL A 307 21.53 6.32 21.26
N GLY A 308 21.94 5.69 20.16
CA GLY A 308 21.93 4.26 19.95
C GLY A 308 20.72 3.74 19.16
N GLU A 309 19.66 4.51 19.01
CA GLU A 309 18.53 4.13 18.14
C GLU A 309 18.94 4.11 16.67
N THR A 310 18.32 3.22 15.90
CA THR A 310 18.58 2.99 14.49
C THR A 310 17.39 3.41 13.63
N PHE A 311 17.67 3.94 12.45
CA PHE A 311 16.68 4.44 11.53
C PHE A 311 17.04 4.10 10.09
N ILE A 312 16.01 3.86 9.29
CA ILE A 312 16.07 3.83 7.83
C ILE A 312 15.73 5.22 7.33
N LEU A 313 16.62 5.81 6.52
CA LEU A 313 16.39 7.02 5.77
C LEU A 313 16.03 6.62 4.35
N ARG A 314 14.84 7.02 3.87
CA ARG A 314 14.42 6.80 2.50
C ARG A 314 14.65 8.04 1.66
N HIS A 315 15.32 7.86 0.54
CA HIS A 315 15.54 8.91 -0.44
C HIS A 315 14.32 9.13 -1.32
N HIS A 316 13.56 8.06 -1.54
CA HIS A 316 12.34 8.01 -2.34
C HIS A 316 11.18 7.43 -1.55
N VAL A 317 9.95 7.88 -1.84
CA VAL A 317 8.72 7.31 -1.26
C VAL A 317 7.74 6.96 -2.37
N TYR A 318 7.03 7.90 -2.98
CA TYR A 318 6.05 7.68 -4.05
C TYR A 318 6.58 8.07 -5.44
N ASP A 319 7.87 7.89 -5.71
CA ASP A 319 8.54 8.42 -6.91
C ASP A 319 8.41 7.50 -8.15
N GLY A 320 7.46 6.57 -8.15
CA GLY A 320 7.18 5.75 -9.31
C GLY A 320 6.59 4.38 -9.00
N THR A 321 6.59 3.53 -10.02
CA THR A 321 6.16 2.13 -9.90
C THR A 321 6.84 1.27 -10.96
N VAL A 322 7.07 -0.01 -10.65
CA VAL A 322 7.58 -0.96 -11.65
C VAL A 322 6.51 -1.23 -12.71
N PHE A 323 5.30 -1.63 -12.27
CA PHE A 323 4.19 -1.90 -13.17
C PHE A 323 2.98 -1.00 -12.88
N HIS A 324 2.37 -0.46 -13.93
CA HIS A 324 1.09 0.23 -13.86
C HIS A 324 0.08 -0.43 -14.80
N LEU A 325 -0.89 -1.16 -14.23
CA LEU A 325 -1.96 -1.84 -14.94
C LEU A 325 -3.21 -0.96 -14.96
N ALA A 326 -3.63 -0.51 -16.13
CA ALA A 326 -4.75 0.44 -16.25
C ALA A 326 -5.48 0.37 -17.61
N GLU A 327 -6.30 1.37 -17.89
CA GLU A 327 -7.06 1.58 -19.14
C GLU A 327 -7.87 0.34 -19.55
N LYS A 328 -8.68 -0.19 -18.61
CA LYS A 328 -9.58 -1.34 -18.83
C LYS A 328 -8.86 -2.64 -19.23
N SER A 329 -7.55 -2.74 -19.00
CA SER A 329 -6.83 -3.99 -19.20
C SER A 329 -7.48 -5.11 -18.39
N ARG A 330 -7.53 -6.31 -18.96
CA ARG A 330 -8.15 -7.48 -18.34
C ARG A 330 -7.37 -8.76 -18.63
N ASN A 331 -7.63 -9.79 -17.85
CA ASN A 331 -6.98 -11.09 -17.99
C ASN A 331 -5.43 -10.97 -17.97
N VAL A 332 -4.90 -10.16 -17.02
CA VAL A 332 -3.47 -9.96 -16.88
C VAL A 332 -2.91 -10.82 -15.76
N THR A 333 -1.87 -11.60 -16.03
CA THR A 333 -1.23 -12.48 -15.07
C THR A 333 0.25 -12.11 -14.90
N PHE A 334 0.65 -11.84 -13.65
CA PHE A 334 2.03 -11.84 -13.22
C PHE A 334 2.31 -13.17 -12.52
N SER A 335 3.28 -13.95 -13.01
CA SER A 335 3.59 -15.27 -12.45
C SER A 335 5.09 -15.43 -12.22
N GLY A 336 5.49 -15.71 -10.98
CA GLY A 336 6.91 -15.87 -10.64
C GLY A 336 7.77 -14.62 -10.83
N VAL A 337 7.16 -13.45 -10.93
CA VAL A 337 7.87 -12.17 -11.10
C VAL A 337 8.56 -11.80 -9.79
N ARG A 338 9.78 -11.29 -9.90
CA ARG A 338 10.57 -10.81 -8.75
C ARG A 338 10.84 -9.33 -8.88
N ILE A 339 10.51 -8.55 -7.86
CA ILE A 339 10.77 -7.11 -7.82
C ILE A 339 11.63 -6.82 -6.61
N PHE A 340 12.88 -6.43 -6.86
CA PHE A 340 13.89 -6.22 -5.84
C PHE A 340 14.00 -4.76 -5.40
N GLY A 341 13.69 -3.82 -6.30
CA GLY A 341 13.80 -2.40 -6.04
C GLY A 341 12.84 -1.53 -6.84
N SER A 342 12.28 -0.51 -6.15
CA SER A 342 11.57 0.61 -6.78
C SER A 342 11.64 1.86 -5.90
N PRO A 343 11.81 3.05 -6.49
CA PRO A 343 11.73 4.31 -5.74
C PRO A 343 10.29 4.64 -5.26
N GLY A 344 9.32 3.82 -5.62
CA GLY A 344 7.94 3.91 -5.18
C GLY A 344 7.33 2.53 -5.00
N MET A 345 6.35 2.14 -5.83
CA MET A 345 5.58 0.90 -5.69
C MET A 345 6.07 -0.21 -6.63
N ALA A 346 5.66 -1.46 -6.37
CA ALA A 346 5.90 -2.55 -7.32
C ALA A 346 4.80 -2.60 -8.39
N LEU A 347 3.52 -2.57 -7.98
CA LEU A 347 2.38 -2.65 -8.89
C LEU A 347 1.29 -1.68 -8.48
N ILE A 348 0.92 -0.79 -9.39
CA ILE A 348 -0.30 0.01 -9.30
C ILE A 348 -1.33 -0.58 -10.27
N VAL A 349 -2.56 -0.76 -9.80
CA VAL A 349 -3.70 -1.18 -10.62
C VAL A 349 -4.80 -0.14 -10.52
N GLY A 350 -5.27 0.34 -11.66
CA GLY A 350 -6.33 1.35 -11.71
C GLY A 350 -7.01 1.37 -13.08
N GLY A 351 -7.61 2.51 -13.43
CA GLY A 351 -8.17 2.73 -14.77
C GLY A 351 -9.17 1.65 -15.18
N ARG A 352 -9.96 1.14 -14.23
CA ARG A 352 -10.98 0.08 -14.45
C ARG A 352 -10.42 -1.24 -14.97
N ALA A 353 -9.15 -1.54 -14.70
CA ALA A 353 -8.60 -2.86 -14.94
C ALA A 353 -9.35 -3.92 -14.14
N SER A 354 -9.48 -5.13 -14.67
CA SER A 354 -10.21 -6.22 -14.03
C SER A 354 -9.66 -7.59 -14.41
N HIS A 355 -10.06 -8.62 -13.68
CA HIS A 355 -9.67 -10.01 -14.00
C HIS A 355 -8.13 -10.14 -14.11
N PHE A 356 -7.42 -9.76 -13.06
CA PHE A 356 -5.96 -9.87 -13.02
C PHE A 356 -5.49 -10.73 -11.85
N GLN A 357 -4.27 -11.23 -11.93
CA GLN A 357 -3.71 -12.03 -10.84
C GLN A 357 -2.19 -11.88 -10.70
N VAL A 358 -1.73 -11.99 -9.46
CA VAL A 358 -0.33 -11.99 -9.05
C VAL A 358 -0.06 -13.31 -8.34
N LEU A 359 0.72 -14.18 -8.96
CA LEU A 359 0.90 -15.55 -8.52
C LEU A 359 2.38 -15.86 -8.29
N ASP A 360 2.68 -16.43 -7.11
CA ASP A 360 4.02 -16.91 -6.76
C ASP A 360 5.13 -15.86 -6.98
N CYS A 361 4.81 -14.57 -6.77
CA CYS A 361 5.72 -13.45 -6.98
C CYS A 361 6.52 -13.13 -5.72
N TYR A 362 7.69 -12.54 -5.90
CA TYR A 362 8.55 -12.04 -4.84
C TYR A 362 8.69 -10.52 -4.95
N MET A 363 8.37 -9.78 -3.89
CA MET A 363 8.55 -8.34 -3.78
C MET A 363 9.31 -8.06 -2.48
N GLY A 364 10.62 -7.94 -2.57
CA GLY A 364 11.50 -7.85 -1.41
C GLY A 364 12.91 -7.50 -1.83
N VAL A 365 13.78 -7.21 -0.88
CA VAL A 365 15.20 -6.93 -1.17
C VAL A 365 15.85 -8.14 -1.88
N ASN A 366 16.68 -7.85 -2.87
CA ASN A 366 17.46 -8.91 -3.53
C ASN A 366 18.28 -9.69 -2.48
N PRO A 367 18.04 -11.00 -2.30
CA PRO A 367 18.73 -11.78 -1.26
C PRO A 367 20.26 -11.76 -1.37
N ALA A 368 20.81 -11.60 -2.57
CA ALA A 368 22.24 -11.49 -2.78
C ALA A 368 22.82 -10.14 -2.28
N LEU A 369 21.98 -9.11 -2.12
CA LEU A 369 22.36 -7.75 -1.73
C LEU A 369 21.76 -7.31 -0.37
N GLU A 370 21.17 -8.23 0.38
CA GLU A 370 20.51 -7.94 1.66
C GLU A 370 21.43 -7.27 2.70
N ALA A 371 22.72 -7.55 2.65
CA ALA A 371 23.70 -6.88 3.50
C ALA A 371 23.81 -5.37 3.21
N GLN A 372 23.54 -4.96 1.96
CA GLN A 372 23.72 -3.60 1.44
C GLN A 372 22.40 -2.81 1.41
N HIS A 373 21.27 -3.47 1.17
CA HIS A 373 19.95 -2.85 1.02
C HIS A 373 18.97 -3.35 2.08
N LYS A 374 18.18 -2.46 2.64
CA LYS A 374 17.21 -2.79 3.71
C LYS A 374 15.76 -2.52 3.32
N VAL A 375 15.53 -1.67 2.32
CA VAL A 375 14.22 -1.36 1.76
C VAL A 375 14.11 -1.94 0.35
N SER A 376 13.01 -2.62 0.06
CA SER A 376 12.69 -3.09 -1.29
C SER A 376 12.06 -1.98 -2.13
N LEU A 377 11.01 -1.36 -1.61
CA LEU A 377 10.19 -0.39 -2.32
C LEU A 377 10.02 0.87 -1.47
N GLY A 378 10.00 2.04 -2.10
CA GLY A 378 9.82 3.31 -1.39
C GLY A 378 8.44 3.46 -0.76
N ALA A 379 7.41 2.83 -1.32
CA ALA A 379 6.01 2.90 -0.90
C ALA A 379 5.34 1.51 -0.87
N ASP A 380 4.04 1.41 -1.21
CA ASP A 380 3.27 0.15 -1.21
C ASP A 380 3.88 -0.90 -2.15
N ALA A 381 3.72 -2.18 -1.81
CA ALA A 381 4.07 -3.20 -2.79
C ALA A 381 2.99 -3.28 -3.88
N ILE A 382 1.73 -3.46 -3.51
CA ILE A 382 0.63 -3.51 -4.47
C ILE A 382 -0.45 -2.50 -4.07
N HIS A 383 -0.78 -1.58 -4.97
CA HIS A 383 -1.81 -0.57 -4.77
C HIS A 383 -2.91 -0.71 -5.83
N ILE A 384 -4.13 -1.05 -5.40
CA ILE A 384 -5.28 -1.27 -6.28
C ILE A 384 -6.31 -0.19 -5.99
N ALA A 385 -6.51 0.72 -6.94
CA ALA A 385 -7.43 1.84 -6.81
C ALA A 385 -8.27 2.04 -8.07
N ASN A 386 -9.60 2.12 -7.92
CA ASN A 386 -10.53 2.31 -9.03
C ASN A 386 -10.38 1.26 -10.15
N SER A 387 -10.23 0.02 -9.77
CA SER A 387 -10.29 -1.13 -10.66
C SER A 387 -11.76 -1.58 -10.86
N ASN A 388 -11.99 -2.60 -11.66
CA ASN A 388 -13.26 -3.31 -11.72
C ASN A 388 -13.14 -4.73 -11.15
N GLY A 389 -12.25 -4.89 -10.15
CA GLY A 389 -12.16 -6.07 -9.30
C GLY A 389 -11.90 -7.39 -10.00
N CYS A 390 -12.43 -8.48 -9.44
CA CYS A 390 -12.23 -9.85 -9.94
C CYS A 390 -10.74 -10.22 -10.00
N PHE A 391 -10.03 -10.08 -8.89
CA PHE A 391 -8.60 -10.34 -8.86
C PHE A 391 -8.15 -11.35 -7.81
N ARG A 392 -6.96 -11.89 -8.02
CA ARG A 392 -6.32 -12.84 -7.12
C ARG A 392 -4.86 -12.47 -6.87
N ILE A 393 -4.43 -12.51 -5.60
CA ILE A 393 -3.03 -12.41 -5.18
C ILE A 393 -2.74 -13.62 -4.32
N SER A 394 -1.86 -14.51 -4.80
CA SER A 394 -1.66 -15.81 -4.14
C SER A 394 -0.23 -16.32 -4.24
N GLY A 395 0.26 -16.91 -3.14
CA GLY A 395 1.58 -17.54 -3.09
C GLY A 395 2.75 -16.54 -3.09
N CYS A 396 2.50 -15.27 -2.86
CA CYS A 396 3.51 -14.22 -2.93
C CYS A 396 4.28 -14.07 -1.61
N ASP A 397 5.56 -13.68 -1.71
CA ASP A 397 6.37 -13.23 -0.59
C ASP A 397 6.64 -11.73 -0.78
N ILE A 398 6.16 -10.92 0.19
CA ILE A 398 6.16 -9.45 0.09
C ILE A 398 6.71 -8.87 1.38
N SER A 399 7.80 -8.08 1.26
CA SER A 399 8.53 -7.61 2.45
C SER A 399 9.32 -6.33 2.25
N ARG A 400 9.58 -5.64 3.36
CA ARG A 400 10.51 -4.52 3.48
C ARG A 400 10.19 -3.32 2.58
N GLN A 401 8.95 -3.17 2.18
CA GLN A 401 8.47 -1.97 1.51
C GLN A 401 8.17 -0.85 2.52
N GLY A 402 8.28 0.38 2.03
CA GLY A 402 8.16 1.59 2.84
C GLY A 402 6.74 2.03 3.17
N ASP A 403 5.71 1.26 2.78
CA ASP A 403 4.31 1.48 3.14
C ASP A 403 3.55 0.12 3.16
N ASP A 404 2.28 0.07 2.80
CA ASP A 404 1.44 -1.13 2.88
C ASP A 404 1.94 -2.27 1.98
N ALA A 405 1.75 -3.51 2.42
CA ALA A 405 2.05 -4.63 1.52
C ALA A 405 0.98 -4.72 0.42
N LEU A 406 -0.27 -4.44 0.75
CA LEU A 406 -1.36 -4.36 -0.22
C LEU A 406 -2.42 -3.36 0.25
N ASN A 407 -2.72 -2.37 -0.61
CA ASN A 407 -3.84 -1.45 -0.45
C ASN A 407 -4.90 -1.71 -1.54
N VAL A 408 -6.18 -1.83 -1.13
CA VAL A 408 -7.32 -2.06 -2.04
C VAL A 408 -8.44 -1.09 -1.72
N HIS A 409 -8.70 -0.14 -2.63
CA HIS A 409 -9.75 0.85 -2.44
C HIS A 409 -10.34 1.36 -3.75
N ASP A 410 -11.46 2.11 -3.63
CA ASP A 410 -11.94 3.02 -4.65
C ASP A 410 -11.89 4.44 -4.10
N GLY A 411 -11.62 5.40 -4.97
CA GLY A 411 -11.53 6.80 -4.61
C GLY A 411 -12.90 7.43 -4.37
N LEU A 412 -12.94 8.39 -3.47
CA LEU A 412 -14.10 9.20 -3.14
C LEU A 412 -13.88 10.66 -3.52
N GLY A 413 -14.98 11.41 -3.70
CA GLY A 413 -14.98 12.85 -3.80
C GLY A 413 -15.53 13.47 -2.53
N TYR A 414 -14.75 14.27 -1.80
CA TYR A 414 -15.25 15.08 -0.70
C TYR A 414 -15.71 16.44 -1.22
N ILE A 415 -17.02 16.71 -1.14
CA ILE A 415 -17.66 17.87 -1.78
C ILE A 415 -17.31 19.15 -1.04
N LYS A 416 -16.66 20.07 -1.73
CA LYS A 416 -16.29 21.39 -1.24
C LYS A 416 -17.42 22.40 -1.44
N SER A 417 -18.07 22.38 -2.61
CA SER A 417 -19.17 23.31 -2.94
C SER A 417 -20.12 22.70 -3.96
N VAL A 418 -21.37 23.16 -3.92
CA VAL A 418 -22.46 22.81 -4.85
C VAL A 418 -23.12 24.08 -5.35
N SER A 419 -23.38 24.17 -6.65
CA SER A 419 -24.13 25.26 -7.27
C SER A 419 -24.97 24.72 -8.43
N GLY A 420 -26.25 24.44 -8.17
CA GLY A 420 -27.14 23.79 -9.12
C GLY A 420 -26.61 22.40 -9.51
N ASN A 421 -26.24 22.23 -10.78
CA ASN A 421 -25.67 21.00 -11.31
C ASN A 421 -24.14 20.96 -11.31
N LYS A 422 -23.45 21.91 -10.65
CA LYS A 422 -22.00 21.98 -10.60
C LYS A 422 -21.48 21.63 -9.23
N LEU A 423 -20.45 20.75 -9.18
CA LEU A 423 -19.74 20.36 -7.99
C LEU A 423 -18.26 20.74 -8.07
N GLU A 424 -17.71 21.22 -6.95
CA GLU A 424 -16.27 21.24 -6.69
C GLU A 424 -15.98 20.27 -5.56
N MET A 425 -14.98 19.41 -5.73
CA MET A 425 -14.64 18.39 -4.72
C MET A 425 -13.14 18.08 -4.67
N TYR A 426 -12.67 17.71 -3.50
CA TYR A 426 -11.39 17.03 -3.33
C TYR A 426 -11.60 15.58 -3.75
N ALA A 427 -10.85 15.13 -4.73
CA ALA A 427 -11.02 13.80 -5.34
C ALA A 427 -9.69 13.33 -5.95
N SER A 428 -8.62 13.35 -5.14
CA SER A 428 -7.27 13.02 -5.61
C SER A 428 -7.14 11.57 -6.06
N ALA A 429 -7.82 10.66 -5.36
CA ALA A 429 -7.78 9.23 -5.65
C ALA A 429 -8.94 8.75 -6.54
N MET A 430 -9.87 9.61 -6.93
CA MET A 430 -11.10 9.21 -7.64
C MET A 430 -10.92 9.26 -9.15
N GLU A 431 -11.25 8.16 -9.83
CA GLU A 431 -11.34 8.14 -11.29
C GLU A 431 -12.69 8.72 -11.75
N LEU A 432 -12.65 9.68 -12.68
CA LEU A 432 -13.81 10.39 -13.19
C LEU A 432 -13.73 10.52 -14.72
N CYS A 433 -14.83 10.18 -15.39
CA CYS A 433 -15.00 10.38 -16.83
C CYS A 433 -16.38 11.00 -17.12
N VAL A 434 -16.49 11.70 -18.25
CA VAL A 434 -17.81 12.11 -18.78
C VAL A 434 -18.63 10.85 -19.09
N GLY A 435 -19.88 10.83 -18.65
CA GLY A 435 -20.77 9.68 -18.72
C GLY A 435 -20.82 8.82 -17.45
N ASP A 436 -19.89 9.04 -16.52
CA ASP A 436 -19.92 8.32 -15.23
C ASP A 436 -21.10 8.77 -14.37
N THR A 437 -21.61 7.85 -13.57
CA THR A 437 -22.69 8.10 -12.61
C THR A 437 -22.11 8.24 -11.20
N LEU A 438 -22.32 9.40 -10.60
CA LEU A 438 -22.04 9.66 -9.20
C LEU A 438 -23.22 9.31 -8.33
N SER A 439 -22.98 8.65 -7.22
CA SER A 439 -23.89 8.49 -6.09
C SER A 439 -23.39 9.32 -4.91
N PHE A 440 -24.27 9.66 -3.96
CA PHE A 440 -23.95 10.62 -2.90
C PHE A 440 -24.29 10.07 -1.53
N LYS A 441 -23.39 10.31 -0.58
CA LYS A 441 -23.63 10.12 0.86
C LYS A 441 -23.57 11.48 1.57
N ASP A 442 -24.35 11.63 2.63
CA ASP A 442 -24.34 12.85 3.42
C ASP A 442 -23.06 13.01 4.27
N SER A 443 -22.99 14.08 5.07
CA SER A 443 -21.83 14.36 5.92
C SER A 443 -21.59 13.35 7.04
N LEU A 444 -22.51 12.43 7.27
CA LEU A 444 -22.41 11.29 8.18
C LEU A 444 -22.14 9.97 7.45
N PHE A 445 -21.89 10.04 6.15
CA PHE A 445 -21.68 8.90 5.27
C PHE A 445 -22.91 8.00 5.10
N ILE A 446 -24.10 8.59 5.19
CA ILE A 446 -25.38 7.90 4.98
C ILE A 446 -25.84 8.11 3.53
N GLU A 447 -26.29 7.02 2.89
CA GLU A 447 -26.77 7.06 1.51
C GLU A 447 -27.93 8.05 1.33
N THR A 448 -27.80 8.95 0.37
CA THR A 448 -28.92 9.85 -0.03
C THR A 448 -29.91 9.13 -0.97
N GLY A 449 -29.52 8.00 -1.57
CA GLY A 449 -30.28 7.31 -2.61
C GLY A 449 -30.36 8.08 -3.93
N ARG A 450 -29.59 9.14 -4.10
CA ARG A 450 -29.60 10.02 -5.28
C ARG A 450 -28.37 9.78 -6.14
N LYS A 451 -28.58 9.90 -7.46
CA LYS A 451 -27.53 9.73 -8.48
C LYS A 451 -27.63 10.81 -9.54
N ALA A 452 -26.49 11.16 -10.16
CA ALA A 452 -26.43 12.06 -11.30
C ALA A 452 -25.27 11.69 -12.23
N VAL A 453 -25.38 12.00 -13.51
CA VAL A 453 -24.40 11.66 -14.56
C VAL A 453 -23.49 12.86 -14.84
N ILE A 454 -22.20 12.63 -14.96
CA ILE A 454 -21.21 13.64 -15.33
C ILE A 454 -21.38 14.01 -16.81
N THR A 455 -21.67 15.25 -17.13
CA THR A 455 -21.78 15.76 -18.51
C THR A 455 -20.54 16.52 -18.96
N SER A 456 -19.79 17.10 -18.01
CA SER A 456 -18.46 17.65 -18.26
C SER A 456 -17.61 17.63 -16.99
N ALA A 457 -16.28 17.59 -17.15
CA ALA A 457 -15.35 17.58 -16.03
C ALA A 457 -14.08 18.39 -16.36
N ASP A 458 -13.62 19.18 -15.39
CA ASP A 458 -12.27 19.73 -15.33
C ASP A 458 -11.53 19.03 -14.19
N LEU A 459 -10.62 18.15 -14.58
CA LEU A 459 -9.85 17.31 -13.66
C LEU A 459 -8.42 17.85 -13.44
N SER A 460 -8.11 19.02 -13.98
CA SER A 460 -6.84 19.72 -13.73
C SER A 460 -6.84 20.29 -12.29
N GLY A 461 -5.75 20.19 -11.59
CA GLY A 461 -5.60 20.75 -10.24
C GLY A 461 -6.19 19.89 -9.11
N THR A 462 -5.97 20.34 -7.87
CA THR A 462 -6.33 19.62 -6.63
C THR A 462 -7.84 19.50 -6.43
N ILE A 463 -8.59 20.54 -6.82
CA ILE A 463 -10.05 20.55 -6.74
C ILE A 463 -10.61 20.18 -8.10
N LYS A 464 -11.30 19.05 -8.17
CA LYS A 464 -11.97 18.58 -9.38
C LYS A 464 -13.32 19.29 -9.51
N LYS A 465 -13.67 19.70 -10.75
CA LYS A 465 -14.91 20.39 -11.06
C LYS A 465 -15.70 19.54 -12.05
N VAL A 466 -16.92 19.19 -11.69
CA VAL A 466 -17.81 18.41 -12.56
C VAL A 466 -19.14 19.13 -12.75
N THR A 467 -19.70 18.99 -13.96
CA THR A 467 -21.07 19.39 -14.27
C THR A 467 -21.90 18.13 -14.44
N LEU A 468 -23.08 18.11 -13.85
CA LEU A 468 -23.98 16.97 -13.84
C LEU A 468 -25.17 17.18 -14.78
N ASP A 469 -25.88 16.11 -15.11
CA ASP A 469 -27.06 16.11 -15.97
C ASP A 469 -28.30 16.76 -15.34
N ARG A 470 -28.26 17.07 -14.03
CA ARG A 470 -29.36 17.65 -13.26
C ARG A 470 -28.87 18.48 -12.08
N ASP A 471 -29.73 19.37 -11.58
CA ASP A 471 -29.52 20.09 -10.32
C ASP A 471 -29.51 19.12 -9.14
N VAL A 472 -28.49 19.22 -8.30
CA VAL A 472 -28.32 18.38 -7.11
C VAL A 472 -28.33 19.17 -5.80
N SER A 473 -28.46 20.49 -5.86
CA SER A 473 -28.35 21.39 -4.72
C SER A 473 -29.41 21.18 -3.64
N GLU A 474 -30.55 20.54 -3.98
CA GLU A 474 -31.59 20.20 -3.01
C GLU A 474 -31.24 19.02 -2.09
N TYR A 475 -30.30 18.15 -2.51
CA TYR A 475 -29.99 16.91 -1.79
C TYR A 475 -28.51 16.62 -1.66
N VAL A 476 -27.64 17.52 -2.08
CA VAL A 476 -26.18 17.45 -1.94
C VAL A 476 -25.67 18.78 -1.38
N ALA A 477 -24.77 18.73 -0.43
CA ALA A 477 -24.18 19.90 0.20
C ALA A 477 -22.67 19.76 0.38
N ALA A 478 -21.99 20.85 0.74
CA ALA A 478 -20.60 20.80 1.16
C ALA A 478 -20.42 19.86 2.37
N GLY A 479 -19.35 19.09 2.38
CA GLY A 479 -19.10 18.06 3.38
C GLY A 479 -19.74 16.70 3.07
N PHE A 480 -20.53 16.57 2.01
CA PHE A 480 -21.02 15.29 1.50
C PHE A 480 -19.92 14.57 0.72
N THR A 481 -20.14 13.29 0.47
CA THR A 481 -19.22 12.44 -0.30
C THR A 481 -19.88 11.95 -1.58
N ALA A 482 -19.14 11.97 -2.68
CA ALA A 482 -19.53 11.36 -3.94
C ALA A 482 -18.64 10.15 -4.25
N TRP A 483 -19.19 9.11 -4.87
CA TRP A 483 -18.39 8.03 -5.44
C TRP A 483 -18.88 7.67 -6.83
N ASN A 484 -17.95 7.18 -7.67
CA ASN A 484 -18.24 6.74 -9.01
C ASN A 484 -18.79 5.30 -8.98
N THR A 485 -20.05 5.11 -9.40
CA THR A 485 -20.66 3.77 -9.44
C THR A 485 -20.17 2.89 -10.60
N GLY A 486 -19.31 3.40 -11.46
CA GLY A 486 -18.69 2.69 -12.58
C GLY A 486 -17.35 2.04 -12.25
N VAL A 487 -16.89 2.15 -11.00
CA VAL A 487 -15.68 1.47 -10.48
C VAL A 487 -16.05 0.64 -9.25
N ASP A 488 -15.40 -0.49 -9.08
CA ASP A 488 -15.61 -1.39 -7.96
C ASP A 488 -14.43 -2.36 -7.83
N SER A 489 -13.46 -2.02 -6.98
CA SER A 489 -12.27 -2.84 -6.70
C SER A 489 -12.57 -4.08 -5.84
N GLY A 490 -13.82 -4.45 -5.67
CA GLY A 490 -14.24 -5.61 -4.91
C GLY A 490 -14.16 -6.93 -5.68
N ASN A 491 -14.67 -8.00 -5.05
CA ASN A 491 -14.68 -9.36 -5.57
C ASN A 491 -13.26 -9.92 -5.76
N TYR A 492 -12.54 -10.16 -4.64
CA TYR A 492 -11.12 -10.51 -4.66
C TYR A 492 -10.74 -11.66 -3.73
N VAL A 493 -9.62 -12.30 -4.06
CA VAL A 493 -8.99 -13.37 -3.27
C VAL A 493 -7.53 -13.03 -2.97
N ILE A 494 -7.18 -12.95 -1.70
CA ILE A 494 -5.81 -12.78 -1.19
C ILE A 494 -5.49 -14.02 -0.36
N SER A 495 -4.65 -14.93 -0.89
CA SER A 495 -4.46 -16.22 -0.24
C SER A 495 -3.03 -16.74 -0.27
N ASP A 496 -2.65 -17.44 0.80
CA ASP A 496 -1.39 -18.16 0.91
C ASP A 496 -0.13 -17.28 0.69
N ASN A 497 -0.21 -15.97 1.00
CA ASN A 497 0.89 -15.04 0.88
C ASN A 497 1.66 -14.92 2.20
N HIS A 498 2.90 -14.45 2.12
CA HIS A 498 3.73 -14.07 3.25
C HIS A 498 4.01 -12.56 3.19
N PHE A 499 3.46 -11.79 4.13
CA PHE A 499 3.67 -10.36 4.30
C PHE A 499 4.53 -10.14 5.54
N HIS A 500 5.69 -9.49 5.39
CA HIS A 500 6.58 -9.39 6.55
C HIS A 500 7.53 -8.19 6.54
N GLU A 501 7.87 -7.73 7.74
CA GLU A 501 8.93 -6.76 8.01
C GLU A 501 8.79 -5.46 7.22
N ASN A 502 7.54 -5.11 6.90
CA ASN A 502 7.21 -3.89 6.17
C ASN A 502 6.81 -2.75 7.11
N ARG A 503 6.93 -1.54 6.61
CA ARG A 503 6.37 -0.35 7.24
C ARG A 503 4.85 -0.33 7.03
N ALA A 504 4.13 0.26 7.99
CA ALA A 504 2.69 0.48 7.99
C ALA A 504 1.87 -0.82 8.08
N ARG A 505 0.99 -1.12 7.14
CA ARG A 505 0.02 -2.22 7.26
C ARG A 505 0.40 -3.40 6.38
N GLY A 506 -0.04 -4.61 6.78
CA GLY A 506 0.00 -5.76 5.89
C GLY A 506 -1.04 -5.59 4.77
N LEU A 507 -2.31 -5.54 5.15
CA LEU A 507 -3.42 -5.31 4.22
C LEU A 507 -4.22 -4.08 4.66
N LEU A 508 -4.42 -3.13 3.74
CA LEU A 508 -5.36 -2.03 3.86
C LEU A 508 -6.56 -2.33 2.95
N LEU A 509 -7.69 -2.74 3.54
CA LEU A 509 -8.85 -3.25 2.82
C LEU A 509 -10.02 -2.29 2.93
N GLN A 510 -10.43 -1.72 1.81
CA GLN A 510 -11.44 -0.67 1.74
C GLN A 510 -12.52 -0.98 0.69
N SER A 511 -12.51 -2.19 0.13
CA SER A 511 -13.46 -2.65 -0.90
C SER A 511 -14.14 -3.96 -0.49
N SER A 512 -15.34 -4.17 -0.99
CA SER A 512 -16.26 -5.23 -0.60
C SER A 512 -15.98 -6.59 -1.26
N ARG A 513 -16.61 -7.66 -0.75
CA ARG A 513 -16.62 -9.03 -1.32
C ARG A 513 -15.20 -9.60 -1.42
N GLY A 514 -14.51 -9.66 -0.28
CA GLY A 514 -13.13 -10.12 -0.20
C GLY A 514 -12.95 -11.45 0.54
N LEU A 515 -11.96 -12.23 0.13
CA LEU A 515 -11.45 -13.38 0.86
C LEU A 515 -9.96 -13.21 1.16
N CYS A 516 -9.59 -13.19 2.45
CA CYS A 516 -8.21 -13.15 2.93
C CYS A 516 -7.93 -14.42 3.73
N THR A 517 -7.31 -15.45 3.11
CA THR A 517 -7.21 -16.77 3.72
C THR A 517 -5.83 -17.41 3.58
N GLY A 518 -5.36 -18.06 4.66
CA GLY A 518 -4.11 -18.80 4.64
C GLY A 518 -2.85 -17.94 4.54
N ASN A 519 -2.96 -16.62 4.73
CA ASN A 519 -1.82 -15.73 4.69
C ASN A 519 -1.03 -15.79 5.99
N ARG A 520 0.26 -15.50 5.92
CA ARG A 520 1.14 -15.30 7.05
C ARG A 520 1.59 -13.84 7.11
N PHE A 521 1.48 -13.24 8.29
CA PHE A 521 2.00 -11.92 8.60
C PHE A 521 3.08 -12.06 9.68
N TYR A 522 4.22 -11.44 9.48
CA TYR A 522 5.32 -11.49 10.42
C TYR A 522 5.97 -10.12 10.59
N ARG A 523 6.03 -9.64 11.84
CA ARG A 523 6.65 -8.35 12.19
C ARG A 523 6.25 -7.20 11.28
N VAL A 524 4.97 -7.13 10.90
CA VAL A 524 4.43 -5.92 10.28
C VAL A 524 4.53 -4.80 11.31
N GLN A 525 5.08 -3.64 10.92
CA GLN A 525 5.35 -2.54 11.85
C GLN A 525 4.07 -2.06 12.54
N GLY A 526 3.02 -1.81 11.77
CA GLY A 526 1.69 -1.44 12.27
C GLY A 526 0.72 -2.62 12.27
N MET A 527 -0.54 -2.31 11.98
CA MET A 527 -1.62 -3.30 11.95
C MET A 527 -1.45 -4.28 10.80
N PRO A 528 -1.45 -5.60 11.02
CA PRO A 528 -1.41 -6.55 9.90
C PRO A 528 -2.64 -6.45 8.99
N ILE A 529 -3.81 -6.06 9.52
CA ILE A 529 -5.00 -5.76 8.69
C ILE A 529 -5.70 -4.50 9.21
N ARG A 530 -5.95 -3.57 8.30
CA ARG A 530 -6.81 -2.42 8.52
C ARG A 530 -7.95 -2.41 7.51
N ILE A 531 -9.18 -2.30 7.99
CA ILE A 531 -10.40 -2.18 7.19
C ILE A 531 -10.93 -0.78 7.47
N VAL A 532 -10.89 0.12 6.50
CA VAL A 532 -11.12 1.53 6.77
C VAL A 532 -11.91 2.21 5.65
N MET A 533 -12.59 3.29 6.00
CA MET A 533 -13.00 4.36 5.10
C MET A 533 -12.37 5.64 5.63
N ASP A 534 -11.50 6.27 4.83
CA ASP A 534 -10.64 7.35 5.28
C ASP A 534 -10.70 8.56 4.32
N ILE A 535 -11.23 9.66 4.81
CA ILE A 535 -11.38 10.90 4.07
C ILE A 535 -10.64 12.02 4.80
N VAL A 536 -9.50 12.41 4.23
CA VAL A 536 -8.74 13.59 4.60
C VAL A 536 -8.71 14.53 3.39
N PRO A 537 -9.50 15.61 3.37
CA PRO A 537 -9.86 16.36 2.16
C PRO A 537 -8.71 16.82 1.28
N HIS A 538 -7.55 17.14 1.85
CA HIS A 538 -6.38 17.62 1.10
C HIS A 538 -5.34 16.55 0.78
N LEU A 539 -5.51 15.31 1.29
CA LEU A 539 -4.54 14.23 1.16
C LEU A 539 -5.14 13.04 0.42
N TRP A 540 -6.03 12.28 1.06
CA TRP A 540 -6.65 11.09 0.49
C TRP A 540 -8.14 11.02 0.78
N GLN A 541 -8.89 10.44 -0.12
CA GLN A 541 -10.31 10.19 0.01
C GLN A 541 -10.57 8.77 -0.50
N GLU A 542 -10.55 7.80 0.41
CA GLU A 542 -10.46 6.38 0.08
C GLU A 542 -11.50 5.55 0.82
N GLY A 543 -12.02 4.53 0.12
CA GLY A 543 -12.87 3.50 0.68
C GLY A 543 -14.36 3.83 0.67
N THR A 544 -15.14 3.05 -0.07
CA THR A 544 -16.60 3.18 -0.14
C THR A 544 -17.34 2.48 0.99
N GLY A 545 -16.61 1.80 1.88
CA GLY A 545 -17.10 0.87 2.89
C GLY A 545 -16.90 -0.58 2.45
N VAL A 546 -17.06 -1.53 3.38
CA VAL A 546 -16.89 -2.96 3.11
C VAL A 546 -18.16 -3.72 3.47
N ASP A 547 -18.71 -4.42 2.49
CA ASP A 547 -19.81 -5.37 2.67
C ASP A 547 -19.39 -6.74 2.14
N GLY A 548 -19.27 -7.72 3.05
CA GLY A 548 -18.80 -9.06 2.75
C GLY A 548 -17.26 -9.19 2.73
N LEU A 549 -16.71 -9.68 3.86
CA LEU A 549 -15.27 -9.98 3.96
C LEU A 549 -15.04 -11.20 4.87
N LEU A 550 -14.24 -12.14 4.38
CA LEU A 550 -13.75 -13.26 5.16
C LEU A 550 -12.24 -13.13 5.41
N VAL A 551 -11.84 -13.06 6.68
CA VAL A 551 -10.44 -13.15 7.14
C VAL A 551 -10.30 -14.46 7.92
N SER A 552 -9.77 -15.53 7.29
CA SER A 552 -9.84 -16.85 7.91
C SER A 552 -8.60 -17.71 7.68
N GLY A 553 -8.14 -18.37 8.75
CA GLY A 553 -7.01 -19.31 8.66
C GLY A 553 -5.66 -18.64 8.43
N ASN A 554 -5.53 -17.36 8.76
CA ASN A 554 -4.28 -16.62 8.66
C ASN A 554 -3.45 -16.79 9.94
N VAL A 555 -2.15 -16.54 9.81
CA VAL A 555 -1.20 -16.50 10.94
C VAL A 555 -0.67 -15.08 11.08
N PHE A 556 -0.85 -14.48 12.26
CA PHE A 556 -0.29 -13.19 12.65
C PHE A 556 0.76 -13.44 13.72
N ASP A 557 2.02 -13.16 13.44
CA ASP A 557 3.15 -13.49 14.30
C ASP A 557 3.99 -12.24 14.56
N GLU A 558 4.07 -11.82 15.83
CA GLU A 558 4.75 -10.59 16.28
C GLU A 558 4.33 -9.32 15.49
N CYS A 559 3.09 -9.25 15.02
CA CYS A 559 2.57 -8.09 14.29
C CYS A 559 2.17 -6.95 15.22
N ASP A 560 1.94 -5.76 14.64
CA ASP A 560 1.89 -4.49 15.35
C ASP A 560 3.22 -4.27 16.11
N TYR A 561 4.32 -4.60 15.42
CA TYR A 561 5.66 -4.64 16.02
C TYR A 561 6.10 -3.27 16.54
N GLY A 562 5.70 -2.20 15.87
CA GLY A 562 5.91 -0.82 16.25
C GLY A 562 4.93 -0.25 17.29
N ALA A 563 4.04 -1.10 17.83
CA ALA A 563 3.04 -0.75 18.85
C ALA A 563 2.08 0.39 18.41
N TRP A 564 1.44 0.25 17.26
CA TRP A 564 0.35 1.14 16.83
C TRP A 564 -0.96 0.87 17.57
N GLY A 565 -1.04 -0.26 18.25
CA GLY A 565 -2.04 -0.54 19.29
C GLY A 565 -3.07 -1.61 18.97
N THR A 566 -3.12 -2.17 17.75
CA THR A 566 -4.08 -3.22 17.42
C THR A 566 -3.62 -4.14 16.29
N GLN A 567 -4.08 -5.40 16.32
CA GLN A 567 -3.83 -6.36 15.23
C GLN A 567 -4.80 -6.15 14.06
N ILE A 568 -6.08 -5.94 14.34
CA ILE A 568 -7.09 -5.67 13.29
C ILE A 568 -7.90 -4.45 13.69
N GLU A 569 -7.89 -3.43 12.85
CA GLU A 569 -8.70 -2.24 13.01
C GLU A 569 -9.79 -2.19 11.94
N ILE A 570 -11.00 -1.83 12.37
CA ILE A 570 -12.12 -1.52 11.48
C ILE A 570 -12.64 -0.14 11.92
N SER A 571 -12.41 0.89 11.10
CA SER A 571 -12.69 2.26 11.51
C SER A 571 -13.10 3.18 10.35
N THR A 572 -13.70 4.31 10.70
CA THR A 572 -14.05 5.36 9.75
C THR A 572 -13.42 6.68 10.15
N ASN A 573 -13.02 7.47 9.16
CA ASN A 573 -12.58 8.84 9.35
C ASN A 573 -13.17 9.73 8.25
N ILE A 574 -13.93 10.73 8.62
CA ILE A 574 -14.43 11.78 7.72
C ILE A 574 -13.92 13.11 8.26
N ASN A 575 -12.78 13.56 7.76
CA ASN A 575 -12.16 14.81 8.20
C ASN A 575 -12.07 14.92 9.73
N GLY A 576 -11.51 13.89 10.38
CA GLY A 576 -11.32 13.81 11.83
C GLY A 576 -12.54 13.35 12.63
N LYS A 577 -13.62 12.88 11.98
CA LYS A 577 -14.84 12.41 12.65
C LYS A 577 -15.24 11.02 12.16
N PRO A 578 -15.84 10.18 13.03
CA PRO A 578 -16.42 8.92 12.58
C PRO A 578 -17.68 9.13 11.74
N ALA A 579 -18.02 8.14 10.92
CA ALA A 579 -19.29 8.10 10.20
C ALA A 579 -20.49 8.02 11.16
N GLY A 580 -21.65 8.49 10.71
CA GLY A 580 -22.89 8.49 11.52
C GLY A 580 -23.66 7.16 11.46
N GLY A 581 -23.34 6.28 10.52
CA GLY A 581 -24.04 5.01 10.28
C GLY A 581 -23.13 3.80 10.28
N ILE A 582 -23.69 2.63 9.97
CA ILE A 582 -22.93 1.40 9.72
C ILE A 582 -22.30 1.48 8.32
N VAL A 583 -20.99 1.35 8.25
CA VAL A 583 -20.20 1.42 7.01
C VAL A 583 -19.66 0.04 6.62
N PHE A 584 -19.39 -0.79 7.61
CA PHE A 584 -18.82 -2.13 7.43
C PHE A 584 -19.83 -3.20 7.82
N ARG A 585 -20.04 -4.21 6.96
CA ARG A 585 -21.04 -5.27 7.17
C ARG A 585 -20.53 -6.64 6.75
N ASN A 586 -21.15 -7.67 7.31
CA ASN A 586 -20.98 -9.07 6.90
C ASN A 586 -19.49 -9.49 6.91
N ILE A 587 -18.80 -9.22 8.03
CA ILE A 587 -17.38 -9.53 8.20
C ILE A 587 -17.20 -10.73 9.11
N GLU A 588 -16.49 -11.74 8.64
CA GLU A 588 -16.06 -12.87 9.47
C GLU A 588 -14.54 -12.90 9.64
N ILE A 589 -14.07 -12.87 10.88
CA ILE A 589 -12.67 -13.03 11.28
C ILE A 589 -12.58 -14.32 12.06
N SER A 590 -12.16 -15.42 11.41
CA SER A 590 -12.28 -16.74 12.03
C SER A 590 -11.08 -17.65 11.80
N ARG A 591 -10.85 -18.57 12.76
CA ARG A 591 -9.82 -19.62 12.66
C ARG A 591 -8.41 -19.10 12.41
N ASN A 592 -8.13 -17.84 12.77
CA ASN A 592 -6.82 -17.25 12.66
C ASN A 592 -5.98 -17.63 13.88
N LEU A 593 -4.67 -17.63 13.72
CA LEU A 593 -3.70 -17.80 14.76
C LEU A 593 -2.95 -16.49 15.00
N PHE A 594 -3.09 -15.91 16.18
CA PHE A 594 -2.30 -14.76 16.64
C PHE A 594 -1.21 -15.28 17.60
N ARG A 595 0.05 -15.03 17.27
CA ARG A 595 1.23 -15.36 18.09
C ARG A 595 1.89 -14.08 18.57
N ASN A 596 2.14 -14.00 19.89
CA ASN A 596 2.83 -12.87 20.51
C ASN A 596 2.31 -11.50 20.02
N PRO A 597 0.98 -11.30 19.96
CA PRO A 597 0.45 -10.03 19.50
C PRO A 597 0.80 -8.92 20.48
N SER A 598 1.11 -7.73 19.99
CA SER A 598 1.13 -6.51 20.77
C SER A 598 -0.24 -5.82 20.70
N GLY A 599 -0.56 -4.96 21.67
CA GLY A 599 -1.79 -4.17 21.65
C GLY A 599 -3.09 -5.00 21.68
N LEU A 600 -4.12 -4.46 21.05
CA LEU A 600 -5.45 -5.07 20.97
C LEU A 600 -5.53 -6.09 19.84
N LEU A 601 -6.38 -7.11 19.95
CA LEU A 601 -6.66 -8.00 18.84
C LEU A 601 -7.59 -7.36 17.81
N LEU A 602 -8.58 -6.62 18.28
CA LEU A 602 -9.63 -6.07 17.46
C LEU A 602 -10.10 -4.72 18.01
N ASN A 603 -10.07 -3.70 17.15
CA ASN A 603 -10.67 -2.39 17.40
C ASN A 603 -11.69 -2.11 16.31
N ILE A 604 -12.97 -1.86 16.66
CA ILE A 604 -14.05 -1.71 15.68
C ILE A 604 -14.90 -0.48 15.91
N ASP A 605 -15.29 0.15 14.83
CA ASP A 605 -16.26 1.26 14.77
C ASP A 605 -17.12 1.16 13.51
N ASN A 606 -18.37 1.63 13.57
CA ASN A 606 -19.31 1.66 12.43
C ASN A 606 -19.57 0.29 11.77
N VAL A 607 -19.64 -0.77 12.57
CA VAL A 607 -19.72 -2.16 12.11
C VAL A 607 -21.08 -2.77 12.40
N GLY A 608 -21.67 -3.45 11.41
CA GLY A 608 -22.84 -4.30 11.56
C GLY A 608 -22.61 -5.71 11.05
N ASN A 609 -23.06 -6.72 11.82
CA ASN A 609 -22.89 -8.15 11.50
C ASN A 609 -21.42 -8.56 11.34
N LEU A 610 -20.69 -8.62 12.46
CA LEU A 610 -19.31 -9.07 12.53
C LEU A 610 -19.18 -10.29 13.42
N ASP A 611 -18.52 -11.34 12.94
CA ASP A 611 -18.18 -12.55 13.67
C ASP A 611 -16.66 -12.62 13.89
N PHE A 612 -16.21 -12.51 15.17
CA PHE A 612 -14.83 -12.80 15.58
C PHE A 612 -14.82 -14.12 16.35
N ILE A 613 -14.65 -15.24 15.62
CA ILE A 613 -14.93 -16.57 16.17
C ILE A 613 -13.83 -17.60 15.90
N ARG A 614 -13.66 -18.55 16.84
CA ARG A 614 -12.76 -19.71 16.67
C ARG A 614 -11.30 -19.34 16.38
N ASN A 615 -10.85 -18.15 16.76
CA ASN A 615 -9.46 -17.76 16.65
C ASN A 615 -8.66 -18.37 17.79
N ARG A 616 -7.36 -18.57 17.58
CA ARG A 616 -6.40 -19.00 18.59
C ARG A 616 -5.40 -17.88 18.84
N VAL A 617 -5.15 -17.58 20.12
CA VAL A 617 -4.20 -16.57 20.57
C VAL A 617 -3.17 -17.19 21.49
N ILE A 618 -1.89 -16.98 21.22
CA ILE A 618 -0.74 -17.50 21.99
C ILE A 618 0.13 -16.32 22.40
N GLY A 619 0.61 -16.33 23.66
CA GLY A 619 1.53 -15.32 24.16
C GLY A 619 0.85 -14.09 24.79
N MET A 620 -0.46 -14.14 24.97
CA MET A 620 -1.21 -13.09 25.67
C MET A 620 -1.97 -13.65 26.88
N LYS A 621 -1.96 -12.90 28.00
CA LYS A 621 -2.56 -13.40 29.26
C LYS A 621 -4.04 -13.06 29.37
N ASP A 622 -4.45 -11.87 28.92
CA ASP A 622 -5.82 -11.38 29.06
C ASP A 622 -6.12 -10.41 27.91
N ILE A 623 -7.08 -10.72 27.08
CA ILE A 623 -7.56 -9.80 26.08
C ILE A 623 -9.08 -9.76 26.11
N ALA A 624 -9.59 -8.63 26.53
CA ALA A 624 -10.89 -8.21 26.06
C ALA A 624 -10.68 -7.58 24.66
N PRO A 625 -11.36 -8.05 23.61
CA PRO A 625 -11.44 -7.26 22.38
C PRO A 625 -12.05 -5.92 22.77
N VAL A 626 -11.35 -4.83 22.46
CA VAL A 626 -11.88 -3.50 22.81
C VAL A 626 -12.83 -3.10 21.72
N LEU A 627 -14.09 -3.12 22.05
CA LEU A 627 -15.12 -2.49 21.23
C LEU A 627 -15.09 -1.01 21.57
N THR A 628 -14.60 -0.21 20.65
CA THR A 628 -14.66 1.24 20.79
C THR A 628 -15.51 1.76 19.66
N GLY A 629 -16.67 2.20 19.84
CA GLY A 629 -17.33 2.78 18.72
C GLY A 629 -18.68 3.39 18.99
N ASN A 630 -19.00 4.31 18.11
CA ASN A 630 -20.26 5.04 18.15
C ASN A 630 -21.43 4.17 17.66
N LYS A 631 -21.15 3.17 16.78
CA LYS A 631 -22.19 2.28 16.23
C LYS A 631 -21.61 0.90 15.92
N THR A 632 -22.00 -0.06 16.73
CA THR A 632 -21.75 -1.49 16.45
C THR A 632 -23.07 -2.24 16.68
N GLU A 633 -23.44 -3.10 15.72
CA GLU A 633 -24.65 -3.90 15.75
C GLU A 633 -24.31 -5.35 15.40
N ALA A 634 -24.94 -6.32 16.06
CA ALA A 634 -24.79 -7.75 15.77
C ALA A 634 -23.33 -8.22 15.72
N VAL A 635 -22.55 -7.93 16.75
CA VAL A 635 -21.15 -8.38 16.90
C VAL A 635 -21.11 -9.64 17.74
N THR A 636 -20.54 -10.73 17.17
CA THR A 636 -20.37 -12.02 17.83
C THR A 636 -18.88 -12.26 18.15
N ILE A 637 -18.55 -12.51 19.43
CA ILE A 637 -17.18 -12.83 19.86
C ILE A 637 -17.25 -14.13 20.65
N GLU A 638 -17.00 -15.25 19.98
CA GLU A 638 -17.21 -16.56 20.59
C GLU A 638 -16.16 -17.61 20.18
N ARG A 639 -15.98 -18.60 21.06
CA ARG A 639 -15.19 -19.81 20.81
C ARG A 639 -13.72 -19.52 20.45
N ASN A 640 -13.21 -18.35 20.84
CA ASN A 640 -11.80 -18.04 20.72
C ASN A 640 -11.02 -18.74 21.85
N ARG A 641 -9.80 -19.17 21.58
CA ARG A 641 -8.94 -19.87 22.53
C ARG A 641 -7.70 -19.06 22.82
N PHE A 642 -7.43 -18.82 24.08
CA PHE A 642 -6.27 -18.07 24.56
C PHE A 642 -5.32 -19.04 25.34
N SER A 643 -4.02 -18.91 25.09
CA SER A 643 -2.99 -19.64 25.81
C SER A 643 -1.76 -18.76 26.05
N LYS A 644 -1.04 -19.02 27.13
CA LYS A 644 0.23 -18.38 27.44
C LYS A 644 1.31 -18.84 26.47
#